data_e1170cfd8cb9d6cac38ae2a8510143e3
#
_entry.id   e1170cfd8cb9d6cac38ae2a8510143e3
#
_cell.length_a   1.000
_cell.length_b   1.000
_cell.length_c   1.000
_cell.angle_alpha   90.00
_cell.angle_beta   90.00
_cell.angle_gamma   90.00
#
_symmetry.space_group_name_H-M   'P 1'
#
loop_
_entity.id
_entity.type
_entity.pdbx_description
1 polymer ?
#
loop_
_entity_poly.entity_id
_entity_poly.type
_entity_poly.pdbx_seq_one_letter_code
_entity_poly.pdbx_strand_id
1 'polypeptide(L)'
;MSIFKKKESNQSKKKKEKNQNKQQNKKPSPRDTKKVSHIKDAIPAKWSEEYQCFVDNNDNFILMAKVTGTNIWGMNQKDQFAYLNAYATIFQQNIHAGMIYSYEVPADVEGYVHDCEVLKNTLNVTKSVVDRKRYEILNDAENRLKEVSVTRELVDRNFMIILKHKNLDVLKDQINTVCSILNTYQQTKPATPQEMLNTVYNYYNPTESEFVGTSYFDLDYGKMDLIYPDKLGILQRGLSSTMTINDNVYTRTKWVYTFMSEPTMALLGYCATFRYCDFSLHFEMAPHDIIKKDIDKTINNLNKNLNKEKNASQQAVIEKELENNYQMTREVSAEGSTPIYFLVSIRITADSLELLKERCKDVDNLATQLNIKFREGMHRPMEMFNLSSPLCLNQVPEYNQLTTVDTLGYMYPFTHEALYDSTVRRDKNKNIIYRYPPICIGTTKDTNGVLFYDNFTKKDDRANYNEAVFGSSGFGKTTYLMHLITHRYGIGYQQYSIDVEGSELKKLTYALGGENVDCSDGDKGRINPLHVRITVPESEKEDEKIPLSEIKPLSPHIRFLRVFFDAYKGRNGKKDIRILHDNLIEEALERTYKRIMNIDYQTSAEDIVENFSNDDYPILSDLYEELKTMKNESEDANDTTRKEKLSECIAFIRPLAVGADAILFNGHTNINLNNPLINFDISGLQDNTGSRILLTQYFNILSFIWTQVISDSRDIRKQIYADEYGIFSGHTWREFSDAIKTKNRFCNGYFKADRLASFVGYSITKYTKGTEFFRARICD
;
A
#
# COMPACT_ATOMS: atom_id res chain seq x y z
N MET A 1 34.15 27.09 -44.40
CA MET A 1 33.44 25.79 -44.50
C MET A 1 32.48 25.47 -43.32
N SER A 2 32.22 26.40 -42.38
CA SER A 2 31.32 26.13 -41.22
C SER A 2 29.93 26.76 -41.29
N ILE A 3 29.66 27.65 -42.23
CA ILE A 3 28.37 28.35 -42.31
C ILE A 3 27.35 27.63 -43.21
N PHE A 4 27.79 26.79 -44.13
CA PHE A 4 26.88 26.02 -45.00
C PHE A 4 26.28 24.77 -44.33
N LYS A 5 26.95 24.14 -43.35
CA LYS A 5 26.42 22.97 -42.60
C LYS A 5 25.30 23.34 -41.62
N LYS A 6 25.20 24.59 -41.17
CA LYS A 6 24.14 25.03 -40.26
C LYS A 6 22.80 25.34 -40.94
N LYS A 7 22.81 25.62 -42.25
CA LYS A 7 21.57 25.87 -43.01
C LYS A 7 20.87 24.59 -43.46
N GLU A 8 21.60 23.50 -43.74
CA GLU A 8 21.00 22.22 -44.11
C GLU A 8 20.39 21.49 -42.93
N SER A 9 20.97 21.58 -41.71
CA SER A 9 20.41 20.98 -40.50
C SER A 9 19.11 21.65 -40.04
N ASN A 10 18.95 22.96 -40.28
CA ASN A 10 17.71 23.70 -39.93
C ASN A 10 16.58 23.51 -40.94
N GLN A 11 16.90 23.23 -42.22
CA GLN A 11 15.87 22.88 -43.19
C GLN A 11 15.38 21.43 -43.04
N SER A 12 16.24 20.50 -42.61
CA SER A 12 15.82 19.11 -42.33
C SER A 12 15.00 18.99 -41.04
N LYS A 13 15.32 19.80 -40.01
CA LYS A 13 14.49 19.88 -38.77
C LYS A 13 13.13 20.51 -39.04
N LYS A 14 13.06 21.66 -39.77
CA LYS A 14 11.78 22.26 -40.17
C LYS A 14 10.93 21.40 -41.09
N LYS A 15 11.55 20.55 -41.93
CA LYS A 15 10.82 19.57 -42.75
C LYS A 15 10.32 18.37 -41.92
N LYS A 16 11.07 17.93 -40.89
CA LYS A 16 10.62 16.86 -39.97
C LYS A 16 9.50 17.37 -39.05
N GLU A 17 9.62 18.57 -38.49
CA GLU A 17 8.55 19.19 -37.68
C GLU A 17 7.29 19.48 -38.50
N LYS A 18 7.41 19.96 -39.77
CA LYS A 18 6.25 20.12 -40.64
C LYS A 18 5.61 18.81 -41.10
N ASN A 19 6.38 17.71 -41.15
CA ASN A 19 5.82 16.39 -41.45
C ASN A 19 5.23 15.75 -40.21
N GLN A 20 5.77 15.95 -39.01
CA GLN A 20 5.18 15.49 -37.78
C GLN A 20 3.86 16.21 -37.46
N ASN A 21 3.80 17.54 -37.60
CA ASN A 21 2.54 18.29 -37.46
C ASN A 21 1.52 18.05 -38.60
N LYS A 22 1.91 17.50 -39.74
CA LYS A 22 0.96 17.06 -40.76
C LYS A 22 0.42 15.65 -40.56
N GLN A 23 1.09 14.80 -39.75
CA GLN A 23 0.59 13.47 -39.38
C GLN A 23 -0.34 13.51 -38.18
N GLN A 24 -0.20 14.48 -37.27
CA GLN A 24 -1.01 14.58 -36.05
C GLN A 24 -2.45 15.10 -36.27
N ASN A 25 -2.82 15.62 -37.43
CA ASN A 25 -4.13 16.23 -37.68
C ASN A 25 -4.86 15.68 -38.92
N LYS A 26 -4.59 14.47 -39.39
CA LYS A 26 -5.49 13.82 -40.34
C LYS A 26 -6.61 13.08 -39.58
N LYS A 27 -7.72 13.79 -39.34
CA LYS A 27 -8.98 13.08 -39.08
C LYS A 27 -9.17 12.00 -40.18
N PRO A 28 -9.56 10.77 -39.84
CA PRO A 28 -9.86 9.76 -40.85
C PRO A 28 -10.89 10.33 -41.83
N SER A 29 -10.66 10.14 -43.12
CA SER A 29 -11.59 10.65 -44.11
C SER A 29 -12.91 9.91 -44.00
N PRO A 30 -14.05 10.50 -44.34
CA PRO A 30 -15.35 9.83 -44.29
C PRO A 30 -15.41 8.51 -45.11
N ARG A 31 -14.43 8.27 -45.98
CA ARG A 31 -14.30 7.01 -46.73
C ARG A 31 -13.64 5.87 -45.94
N ASP A 32 -13.02 6.18 -44.81
CA ASP A 32 -12.31 5.21 -43.97
C ASP A 32 -13.21 4.60 -42.86
N THR A 33 -14.44 5.13 -42.68
CA THR A 33 -15.40 4.63 -41.71
C THR A 33 -16.72 4.26 -42.37
N LYS A 34 -17.23 3.07 -42.12
CA LYS A 34 -18.58 2.65 -42.51
C LYS A 34 -19.53 3.03 -41.37
N LYS A 35 -20.46 3.94 -41.65
CA LYS A 35 -21.51 4.31 -40.69
C LYS A 35 -22.52 3.18 -40.57
N VAL A 36 -22.85 2.79 -39.36
CA VAL A 36 -24.03 1.96 -39.08
C VAL A 36 -25.26 2.86 -39.20
N SER A 37 -26.31 2.40 -39.88
CA SER A 37 -27.48 3.24 -40.20
C SER A 37 -28.27 3.63 -38.95
N HIS A 38 -28.36 2.75 -37.94
CA HIS A 38 -29.02 2.98 -36.67
C HIS A 38 -28.22 2.33 -35.53
N ILE A 39 -27.83 3.11 -34.51
CA ILE A 39 -27.12 2.59 -33.32
C ILE A 39 -28.01 1.58 -32.59
N LYS A 40 -29.29 1.81 -32.51
CA LYS A 40 -30.27 0.91 -31.86
C LYS A 40 -30.30 -0.50 -32.48
N ASP A 41 -29.98 -0.62 -33.77
CA ASP A 41 -29.88 -1.93 -34.45
C ASP A 41 -28.53 -2.61 -34.19
N ALA A 42 -27.53 -1.82 -33.87
CA ALA A 42 -26.17 -2.30 -33.63
C ALA A 42 -25.98 -2.88 -32.21
N ILE A 43 -26.79 -2.40 -31.25
CA ILE A 43 -26.75 -2.82 -29.85
C ILE A 43 -28.05 -3.54 -29.51
N PRO A 44 -28.09 -4.89 -29.52
CA PRO A 44 -29.31 -5.67 -29.41
C PRO A 44 -29.80 -5.82 -27.96
N ALA A 45 -29.98 -4.73 -27.23
CA ALA A 45 -30.54 -4.69 -25.89
C ALA A 45 -31.27 -3.35 -25.64
N LYS A 46 -32.23 -3.37 -24.73
CA LYS A 46 -33.02 -2.20 -24.29
C LYS A 46 -33.13 -2.14 -22.78
N TRP A 47 -33.37 -0.98 -22.22
CA TRP A 47 -33.75 -0.79 -20.81
C TRP A 47 -35.25 -0.94 -20.62
N SER A 48 -35.66 -1.66 -19.60
CA SER A 48 -37.06 -1.78 -19.17
C SER A 48 -37.29 -0.91 -17.92
N GLU A 49 -38.12 0.12 -18.07
CA GLU A 49 -38.52 0.98 -16.94
C GLU A 49 -39.41 0.22 -15.94
N GLU A 50 -40.20 -0.72 -16.41
CA GLU A 50 -41.11 -1.52 -15.57
C GLU A 50 -40.29 -2.44 -14.63
N TYR A 51 -39.27 -3.08 -15.16
CA TYR A 51 -38.50 -4.08 -14.42
C TYR A 51 -37.16 -3.54 -13.90
N GLN A 52 -36.79 -2.29 -14.23
CA GLN A 52 -35.53 -1.63 -13.85
C GLN A 52 -34.31 -2.47 -14.17
N CYS A 53 -34.28 -3.07 -15.39
CA CYS A 53 -33.17 -3.90 -15.85
C CYS A 53 -33.04 -3.86 -17.38
N PHE A 54 -31.94 -4.37 -17.90
CA PHE A 54 -31.74 -4.54 -19.34
C PHE A 54 -32.47 -5.79 -19.84
N VAL A 55 -32.91 -5.76 -21.10
CA VAL A 55 -33.53 -6.88 -21.79
C VAL A 55 -32.91 -7.01 -23.17
N ASP A 56 -32.45 -8.22 -23.56
CA ASP A 56 -31.92 -8.49 -24.89
C ASP A 56 -33.02 -8.71 -25.94
N ASN A 57 -32.64 -8.82 -27.21
CA ASN A 57 -33.60 -9.04 -28.32
C ASN A 57 -34.26 -10.44 -28.30
N ASN A 58 -33.84 -11.34 -27.42
CA ASN A 58 -34.44 -12.65 -27.20
C ASN A 58 -35.34 -12.69 -25.96
N ASP A 59 -35.72 -11.51 -25.45
CA ASP A 59 -36.50 -11.32 -24.24
C ASP A 59 -35.89 -11.92 -22.96
N ASN A 60 -34.55 -12.00 -22.89
CA ASN A 60 -33.91 -12.33 -21.65
C ASN A 60 -33.65 -11.07 -20.83
N PHE A 61 -34.08 -11.11 -19.57
CA PHE A 61 -33.69 -10.10 -18.56
C PHE A 61 -32.21 -10.23 -18.20
N ILE A 62 -31.59 -9.10 -17.94
CA ILE A 62 -30.15 -9.02 -17.56
C ILE A 62 -30.05 -8.29 -16.24
N LEU A 63 -29.48 -8.93 -15.23
CA LEU A 63 -29.16 -8.35 -13.93
C LEU A 63 -27.68 -8.49 -13.63
N MET A 64 -27.19 -7.65 -12.72
CA MET A 64 -25.77 -7.58 -12.35
C MET A 64 -25.60 -7.70 -10.83
N ALA A 65 -24.48 -8.28 -10.41
CA ALA A 65 -23.97 -8.21 -9.04
C ALA A 65 -22.60 -7.54 -9.06
N LYS A 66 -22.37 -6.58 -8.15
CA LYS A 66 -21.10 -5.92 -7.96
C LYS A 66 -20.24 -6.73 -6.99
N VAL A 67 -19.01 -7.01 -7.37
CA VAL A 67 -18.04 -7.77 -6.59
C VAL A 67 -16.85 -6.87 -6.24
N THR A 68 -16.41 -6.88 -4.98
CA THR A 68 -15.19 -6.18 -4.58
C THR A 68 -13.99 -7.06 -4.90
N GLY A 69 -12.98 -6.52 -5.56
CA GLY A 69 -11.74 -7.22 -5.83
C GLY A 69 -10.95 -7.55 -4.56
N THR A 70 -10.14 -8.58 -4.62
CA THR A 70 -9.31 -9.04 -3.50
C THR A 70 -7.96 -9.53 -3.99
N ASN A 71 -6.88 -9.19 -3.31
CA ASN A 71 -5.54 -9.70 -3.66
C ASN A 71 -5.36 -11.14 -3.18
N ILE A 72 -5.77 -12.10 -4.02
CA ILE A 72 -5.67 -13.52 -3.70
C ILE A 72 -4.20 -13.98 -3.57
N TRP A 73 -3.26 -13.37 -4.29
CA TRP A 73 -1.84 -13.77 -4.25
C TRP A 73 -1.15 -13.44 -2.93
N GLY A 74 -1.67 -12.46 -2.17
CA GLY A 74 -1.17 -12.10 -0.84
C GLY A 74 -1.64 -13.00 0.30
N MET A 75 -2.58 -13.93 0.03
CA MET A 75 -3.20 -14.80 1.03
C MET A 75 -2.40 -16.08 1.27
N ASN A 76 -2.63 -16.71 2.43
CA ASN A 76 -2.15 -18.08 2.68
C ASN A 76 -2.91 -19.10 1.81
N GLN A 77 -2.34 -20.28 1.59
CA GLN A 77 -2.91 -21.31 0.73
C GLN A 77 -4.33 -21.72 1.09
N LYS A 78 -4.65 -21.82 2.37
CA LYS A 78 -5.98 -22.22 2.84
C LYS A 78 -7.05 -21.21 2.40
N ASP A 79 -6.76 -19.93 2.58
CA ASP A 79 -7.67 -18.87 2.21
C ASP A 79 -7.77 -18.76 0.67
N GLN A 80 -6.65 -18.89 -0.05
CA GLN A 80 -6.66 -18.96 -1.51
C GLN A 80 -7.63 -20.04 -2.03
N PHE A 81 -7.50 -21.28 -1.53
CA PHE A 81 -8.40 -22.38 -1.93
C PHE A 81 -9.85 -22.11 -1.56
N ALA A 82 -10.12 -21.45 -0.44
CA ALA A 82 -11.48 -21.11 -0.04
C ALA A 82 -12.15 -20.14 -1.02
N TYR A 83 -11.42 -19.09 -1.47
CA TYR A 83 -11.89 -18.17 -2.50
C TYR A 83 -12.10 -18.84 -3.85
N LEU A 84 -11.16 -19.67 -4.30
CA LEU A 84 -11.26 -20.41 -5.56
C LEU A 84 -12.47 -21.37 -5.56
N ASN A 85 -12.70 -22.08 -4.45
CA ASN A 85 -13.83 -22.98 -4.31
C ASN A 85 -15.17 -22.23 -4.28
N ALA A 86 -15.26 -21.08 -3.59
CA ALA A 86 -16.46 -20.25 -3.59
C ALA A 86 -16.78 -19.77 -5.01
N TYR A 87 -15.77 -19.34 -5.76
CA TYR A 87 -15.94 -18.94 -7.14
C TYR A 87 -16.37 -20.11 -8.05
N ALA A 88 -15.74 -21.28 -7.93
CA ALA A 88 -16.14 -22.49 -8.66
C ALA A 88 -17.59 -22.91 -8.34
N THR A 89 -18.00 -22.75 -7.07
CA THR A 89 -19.36 -23.10 -6.62
C THR A 89 -20.44 -22.28 -7.32
N ILE A 90 -20.15 -21.05 -7.78
CA ILE A 90 -21.12 -20.25 -8.57
C ILE A 90 -21.57 -21.01 -9.82
N PHE A 91 -20.64 -21.63 -10.53
CA PHE A 91 -20.93 -22.35 -11.76
C PHE A 91 -21.63 -23.69 -11.54
N GLN A 92 -21.60 -24.22 -10.33
CA GLN A 92 -22.34 -25.43 -9.94
C GLN A 92 -23.81 -25.16 -9.60
N GLN A 93 -24.19 -23.89 -9.49
CA GLN A 93 -25.59 -23.47 -9.30
C GLN A 93 -26.36 -23.61 -10.62
N ASN A 94 -27.68 -23.51 -10.55
CA ASN A 94 -28.54 -23.59 -11.73
C ASN A 94 -28.48 -22.30 -12.57
N ILE A 95 -27.28 -21.94 -13.03
CA ILE A 95 -26.98 -20.77 -13.85
C ILE A 95 -26.58 -21.25 -15.23
N HIS A 96 -27.42 -21.00 -16.24
CA HIS A 96 -27.16 -21.52 -17.59
C HIS A 96 -26.10 -20.73 -18.35
N ALA A 97 -26.12 -19.41 -18.26
CA ALA A 97 -25.18 -18.54 -18.97
C ALA A 97 -25.02 -17.21 -18.24
N GLY A 98 -23.85 -16.64 -18.36
CA GLY A 98 -23.52 -15.34 -17.76
C GLY A 98 -22.22 -14.78 -18.28
N MET A 99 -21.82 -13.69 -17.68
CA MET A 99 -20.59 -12.97 -18.00
C MET A 99 -19.96 -12.40 -16.72
N ILE A 100 -18.65 -12.46 -16.61
CA ILE A 100 -17.89 -11.65 -15.66
C ILE A 100 -17.27 -10.51 -16.44
N TYR A 101 -17.42 -9.31 -15.91
CA TYR A 101 -16.95 -8.08 -16.54
C TYR A 101 -16.12 -7.27 -15.57
N SER A 102 -14.97 -6.77 -16.04
CA SER A 102 -14.10 -5.86 -15.26
C SER A 102 -13.72 -4.67 -16.13
N TYR A 103 -13.77 -3.48 -15.54
CA TYR A 103 -13.44 -2.24 -16.22
C TYR A 103 -12.76 -1.25 -15.27
N GLU A 104 -11.93 -0.37 -15.85
CA GLU A 104 -11.28 0.71 -15.13
C GLU A 104 -12.24 1.87 -14.87
N VAL A 105 -12.15 2.41 -13.66
CA VAL A 105 -12.77 3.69 -13.28
C VAL A 105 -11.68 4.58 -12.70
N PRO A 106 -11.83 5.91 -12.75
CA PRO A 106 -10.96 6.79 -11.97
C PRO A 106 -10.98 6.39 -10.51
N ALA A 107 -9.82 6.48 -9.86
CA ALA A 107 -9.76 6.22 -8.42
C ALA A 107 -10.64 7.24 -7.69
N ASP A 108 -11.48 6.74 -6.77
CA ASP A 108 -12.29 7.60 -5.91
C ASP A 108 -11.39 8.32 -4.90
N VAL A 109 -11.15 9.61 -5.16
CA VAL A 109 -10.40 10.51 -4.29
C VAL A 109 -11.31 11.47 -3.51
N GLU A 110 -12.63 11.42 -3.70
CA GLU A 110 -13.57 12.35 -3.06
C GLU A 110 -13.53 12.24 -1.54
N GLY A 111 -13.45 11.03 -1.01
CA GLY A 111 -13.31 10.80 0.43
C GLY A 111 -12.05 11.46 0.99
N TYR A 112 -10.92 11.32 0.29
CA TYR A 112 -9.66 11.96 0.68
C TYR A 112 -9.75 13.50 0.61
N VAL A 113 -10.29 14.03 -0.47
CA VAL A 113 -10.50 15.47 -0.67
C VAL A 113 -11.37 16.05 0.44
N HIS A 114 -12.49 15.41 0.73
CA HIS A 114 -13.38 15.81 1.83
C HIS A 114 -12.66 15.82 3.18
N ASP A 115 -11.92 14.76 3.51
CA ASP A 115 -11.18 14.68 4.76
C ASP A 115 -10.09 15.78 4.87
N CYS A 116 -9.41 16.10 3.76
CA CYS A 116 -8.47 17.22 3.70
C CYS A 116 -9.16 18.57 3.89
N GLU A 117 -10.30 18.80 3.26
CA GLU A 117 -11.07 20.06 3.40
C GLU A 117 -11.56 20.25 4.84
N VAL A 118 -12.11 19.22 5.46
CA VAL A 118 -12.53 19.27 6.86
C VAL A 118 -11.36 19.61 7.78
N LEU A 119 -10.20 18.97 7.57
CA LEU A 119 -9.00 19.24 8.36
C LEU A 119 -8.47 20.66 8.13
N LYS A 120 -8.40 21.14 6.87
CA LYS A 120 -7.98 22.52 6.53
C LYS A 120 -8.83 23.58 7.23
N ASN A 121 -10.14 23.34 7.37
CA ASN A 121 -11.06 24.24 8.05
C ASN A 121 -10.80 24.35 9.58
N THR A 122 -10.09 23.41 10.18
CA THR A 122 -9.69 23.46 11.60
C THR A 122 -8.42 24.29 11.85
N LEU A 123 -7.68 24.66 10.78
CA LEU A 123 -6.37 25.33 10.89
C LEU A 123 -6.50 26.84 11.00
N ASN A 124 -5.67 27.44 11.85
CA ASN A 124 -5.62 28.89 12.03
C ASN A 124 -4.50 29.53 11.15
N VAL A 125 -4.74 29.60 9.87
CA VAL A 125 -3.75 30.03 8.85
C VAL A 125 -3.26 31.48 9.06
N THR A 126 -4.05 32.34 9.71
CA THR A 126 -3.71 33.75 9.88
C THR A 126 -2.77 34.00 11.07
N LYS A 127 -2.86 33.18 12.12
CA LYS A 127 -2.11 33.38 13.36
C LYS A 127 -0.95 32.41 13.56
N SER A 128 -1.01 31.22 12.94
CA SER A 128 -0.01 30.16 13.12
C SER A 128 0.79 29.93 11.84
N VAL A 129 2.11 30.06 11.91
CA VAL A 129 3.02 29.70 10.80
C VAL A 129 2.97 28.21 10.52
N VAL A 130 2.87 27.38 11.56
CA VAL A 130 2.74 25.92 11.47
C VAL A 130 1.46 25.56 10.72
N ASP A 131 0.32 26.15 11.11
CA ASP A 131 -0.97 25.85 10.45
C ASP A 131 -1.01 26.32 9.01
N ARG A 132 -0.35 27.43 8.69
CA ARG A 132 -0.20 27.90 7.30
C ARG A 132 0.56 26.86 6.46
N LYS A 133 1.67 26.35 6.99
CA LYS A 133 2.47 25.34 6.29
C LYS A 133 1.73 24.01 6.13
N ARG A 134 1.00 23.58 7.14
CA ARG A 134 0.12 22.42 7.07
C ARG A 134 -0.95 22.57 6.01
N TYR A 135 -1.60 23.73 5.96
CA TYR A 135 -2.59 24.05 4.93
C TYR A 135 -2.00 23.97 3.51
N GLU A 136 -0.81 24.55 3.28
CA GLU A 136 -0.11 24.47 1.99
C GLU A 136 0.12 23.02 1.55
N ILE A 137 0.61 22.16 2.46
CA ILE A 137 0.89 20.74 2.19
C ILE A 137 -0.39 19.98 1.84
N LEU A 138 -1.45 20.14 2.64
CA LEU A 138 -2.73 19.47 2.42
C LEU A 138 -3.36 19.93 1.09
N ASN A 139 -3.30 21.21 0.79
CA ASN A 139 -3.83 21.77 -0.44
C ASN A 139 -3.06 21.31 -1.69
N ASP A 140 -1.73 21.20 -1.60
CA ASP A 140 -0.89 20.67 -2.69
C ASP A 140 -1.18 19.17 -2.92
N ALA A 141 -1.27 18.38 -1.86
CA ALA A 141 -1.61 16.96 -1.94
C ALA A 141 -2.99 16.73 -2.56
N GLU A 142 -3.99 17.50 -2.15
CA GLU A 142 -5.35 17.44 -2.69
C GLU A 142 -5.36 17.80 -4.19
N ASN A 143 -4.72 18.89 -4.58
CA ASN A 143 -4.69 19.33 -5.97
C ASN A 143 -3.98 18.31 -6.87
N ARG A 144 -2.87 17.74 -6.43
CA ARG A 144 -2.17 16.69 -7.17
C ARG A 144 -3.03 15.45 -7.35
N LEU A 145 -3.73 14.99 -6.29
CA LEU A 145 -4.59 13.82 -6.41
C LEU A 145 -5.80 14.08 -7.31
N LYS A 146 -6.40 15.26 -7.26
CA LYS A 146 -7.43 15.68 -8.23
C LYS A 146 -6.92 15.63 -9.67
N GLU A 147 -5.73 16.21 -9.93
CA GLU A 147 -5.12 16.21 -11.26
C GLU A 147 -4.85 14.79 -11.76
N VAL A 148 -4.23 13.95 -10.94
CA VAL A 148 -3.84 12.58 -11.30
C VAL A 148 -5.07 11.67 -11.46
N SER A 149 -6.17 11.92 -10.74
CA SER A 149 -7.45 11.24 -10.94
C SER A 149 -8.07 11.62 -12.30
N VAL A 150 -8.12 12.92 -12.64
CA VAL A 150 -8.65 13.39 -13.93
C VAL A 150 -7.83 12.87 -15.12
N THR A 151 -6.51 12.80 -15.00
CA THR A 151 -5.63 12.25 -16.05
C THR A 151 -5.66 10.72 -16.15
N ARG A 152 -6.42 10.04 -15.25
CA ARG A 152 -6.49 8.56 -15.15
C ARG A 152 -5.13 7.90 -14.92
N GLU A 153 -4.21 8.57 -14.28
CA GLU A 153 -2.98 7.94 -13.79
C GLU A 153 -3.27 7.02 -12.60
N LEU A 154 -4.22 7.45 -11.75
CA LEU A 154 -4.77 6.64 -10.66
C LEU A 154 -6.12 6.08 -11.07
N VAL A 155 -6.22 4.76 -11.05
CA VAL A 155 -7.47 4.04 -11.40
C VAL A 155 -7.81 3.01 -10.35
N ASP A 156 -9.10 2.74 -10.28
CA ASP A 156 -9.68 1.63 -9.56
C ASP A 156 -10.35 0.66 -10.55
N ARG A 157 -10.80 -0.50 -10.08
CA ARG A 157 -11.47 -1.50 -10.91
C ARG A 157 -12.78 -1.96 -10.30
N ASN A 158 -13.80 -1.92 -11.14
CA ASN A 158 -15.09 -2.52 -10.82
C ASN A 158 -15.20 -3.90 -11.46
N PHE A 159 -15.77 -4.83 -10.71
CA PHE A 159 -16.09 -6.18 -11.19
C PHE A 159 -17.59 -6.40 -11.08
N MET A 160 -18.17 -6.93 -12.16
CA MET A 160 -19.56 -7.27 -12.25
C MET A 160 -19.74 -8.74 -12.67
N ILE A 161 -20.63 -9.45 -12.00
CA ILE A 161 -21.18 -10.71 -12.46
C ILE A 161 -22.53 -10.40 -13.10
N ILE A 162 -22.68 -10.75 -14.36
CA ILE A 162 -23.84 -10.42 -15.18
C ILE A 162 -24.52 -11.72 -15.56
N LEU A 163 -25.77 -11.88 -15.19
CA LEU A 163 -26.56 -13.05 -15.51
C LEU A 163 -27.76 -12.69 -16.40
N LYS A 164 -28.23 -13.64 -17.18
CA LYS A 164 -29.39 -13.48 -18.04
C LYS A 164 -30.33 -14.67 -17.96
N HIS A 165 -31.65 -14.38 -17.92
CA HIS A 165 -32.65 -15.41 -17.90
C HIS A 165 -34.00 -14.89 -18.43
N LYS A 166 -34.85 -15.74 -19.02
CA LYS A 166 -36.18 -15.35 -19.49
C LYS A 166 -37.18 -15.02 -18.38
N ASN A 167 -37.03 -15.62 -17.23
CA ASN A 167 -37.85 -15.36 -16.05
C ASN A 167 -37.08 -14.48 -15.07
N LEU A 168 -37.62 -13.31 -14.73
CA LEU A 168 -37.02 -12.32 -13.87
C LEU A 168 -36.89 -12.80 -12.42
N ASP A 169 -37.85 -13.52 -11.88
CA ASP A 169 -37.83 -14.00 -10.50
C ASP A 169 -36.71 -15.05 -10.31
N VAL A 170 -36.59 -15.99 -11.25
CA VAL A 170 -35.49 -16.94 -11.27
C VAL A 170 -34.12 -16.21 -11.35
N LEU A 171 -34.05 -15.16 -12.17
CA LEU A 171 -32.81 -14.39 -12.30
C LEU A 171 -32.44 -13.65 -11.01
N LYS A 172 -33.43 -13.07 -10.30
CA LYS A 172 -33.19 -12.43 -8.97
C LYS A 172 -32.69 -13.45 -7.96
N ASP A 173 -33.30 -14.64 -7.92
CA ASP A 173 -32.85 -15.72 -7.03
C ASP A 173 -31.43 -16.17 -7.34
N GLN A 174 -31.07 -16.28 -8.63
CA GLN A 174 -29.71 -16.61 -9.05
C GLN A 174 -28.70 -15.54 -8.61
N ILE A 175 -28.99 -14.25 -8.79
CA ILE A 175 -28.13 -13.14 -8.33
C ILE A 175 -27.94 -13.17 -6.82
N ASN A 176 -29.05 -13.37 -6.06
CA ASN A 176 -28.97 -13.46 -4.60
C ASN A 176 -28.15 -14.67 -4.15
N THR A 177 -28.26 -15.79 -4.82
CA THR A 177 -27.48 -17.00 -4.55
C THR A 177 -25.98 -16.75 -4.78
N VAL A 178 -25.61 -16.14 -5.90
CA VAL A 178 -24.24 -15.75 -6.20
C VAL A 178 -23.68 -14.80 -5.12
N CYS A 179 -24.46 -13.78 -4.75
CA CYS A 179 -24.06 -12.85 -3.70
C CYS A 179 -23.86 -13.57 -2.35
N SER A 180 -24.73 -14.50 -1.98
CA SER A 180 -24.64 -15.25 -0.73
C SER A 180 -23.39 -16.13 -0.68
N ILE A 181 -23.04 -16.79 -1.77
CA ILE A 181 -21.84 -17.64 -1.88
C ILE A 181 -20.59 -16.78 -1.71
N LEU A 182 -20.47 -15.69 -2.46
CA LEU A 182 -19.26 -14.86 -2.44
C LEU A 182 -19.12 -14.02 -1.18
N ASN A 183 -20.22 -13.55 -0.57
CA ASN A 183 -20.17 -12.74 0.66
C ASN A 183 -19.51 -13.44 1.86
N THR A 184 -19.34 -14.76 1.79
CA THR A 184 -18.57 -15.50 2.81
C THR A 184 -17.09 -15.08 2.83
N TYR A 185 -16.57 -14.62 1.69
CA TYR A 185 -15.15 -14.33 1.51
C TYR A 185 -14.88 -12.91 1.01
N GLN A 186 -15.74 -12.36 0.15
CA GLN A 186 -15.55 -11.03 -0.44
C GLN A 186 -16.89 -10.31 -0.57
N GLN A 187 -16.89 -9.00 -0.34
CA GLN A 187 -18.12 -8.21 -0.38
C GLN A 187 -18.73 -8.25 -1.79
N THR A 188 -19.96 -8.77 -1.87
CA THR A 188 -20.72 -8.90 -3.11
C THR A 188 -22.17 -8.50 -2.86
N LYS A 189 -22.73 -7.67 -3.72
CA LYS A 189 -24.11 -7.19 -3.60
C LYS A 189 -24.80 -7.15 -4.96
N PRO A 190 -26.14 -7.33 -5.04
CA PRO A 190 -26.89 -7.01 -6.24
C PRO A 190 -26.62 -5.56 -6.64
N ALA A 191 -26.37 -5.32 -7.91
CA ALA A 191 -26.18 -3.97 -8.43
C ALA A 191 -27.52 -3.22 -8.45
N THR A 192 -27.49 -1.96 -8.04
CA THR A 192 -28.65 -1.08 -8.16
C THR A 192 -28.92 -0.76 -9.65
N PRO A 193 -30.15 -0.36 -10.01
CA PRO A 193 -30.45 0.09 -11.37
C PRO A 193 -29.47 1.15 -11.88
N GLN A 194 -29.09 2.10 -11.02
CA GLN A 194 -28.14 3.14 -11.33
C GLN A 194 -26.73 2.58 -11.60
N GLU A 195 -26.25 1.64 -10.77
CA GLU A 195 -24.94 0.98 -10.99
C GLU A 195 -24.93 0.19 -12.30
N MET A 196 -26.05 -0.45 -12.68
CA MET A 196 -26.18 -1.14 -13.97
C MET A 196 -26.13 -0.16 -15.15
N LEU A 197 -26.87 0.96 -15.08
CA LEU A 197 -26.86 2.00 -16.12
C LEU A 197 -25.46 2.60 -16.25
N ASN A 198 -24.79 2.95 -15.15
CA ASN A 198 -23.44 3.49 -15.15
C ASN A 198 -22.43 2.51 -15.77
N THR A 199 -22.54 1.21 -15.46
CA THR A 199 -21.65 0.18 -16.02
C THR A 199 -21.75 0.13 -17.54
N VAL A 200 -22.96 0.18 -18.07
CA VAL A 200 -23.19 0.16 -19.52
C VAL A 200 -22.82 1.50 -20.16
N TYR A 201 -23.10 2.63 -19.50
CA TYR A 201 -22.69 3.95 -19.95
C TYR A 201 -21.16 4.05 -20.13
N ASN A 202 -20.40 3.64 -19.12
CA ASN A 202 -18.93 3.64 -19.14
C ASN A 202 -18.37 2.84 -20.32
N TYR A 203 -19.04 1.77 -20.71
CA TYR A 203 -18.63 0.99 -21.87
C TYR A 203 -18.77 1.76 -23.16
N TYR A 204 -19.89 2.44 -23.38
CA TYR A 204 -20.18 3.16 -24.61
C TYR A 204 -19.60 4.57 -24.67
N ASN A 205 -19.28 5.15 -23.50
CA ASN A 205 -18.72 6.51 -23.35
C ASN A 205 -17.46 6.53 -22.47
N PRO A 206 -16.39 5.86 -22.90
CA PRO A 206 -15.22 5.59 -22.03
C PRO A 206 -14.41 6.86 -21.64
N THR A 207 -14.62 7.99 -22.34
CA THR A 207 -13.95 9.26 -22.03
C THR A 207 -14.81 10.21 -21.17
N GLU A 208 -16.09 9.94 -21.03
CA GLU A 208 -17.07 10.81 -20.37
C GLU A 208 -17.65 10.17 -19.08
N SER A 209 -17.28 8.94 -18.81
CA SER A 209 -17.85 8.12 -17.74
C SER A 209 -17.66 8.64 -16.32
N GLU A 210 -16.74 9.58 -16.12
CA GLU A 210 -16.35 10.09 -14.80
C GLU A 210 -17.38 11.04 -14.19
N PHE A 211 -18.22 11.64 -15.01
CA PHE A 211 -19.08 12.76 -14.63
C PHE A 211 -20.56 12.44 -14.55
N VAL A 212 -20.93 11.17 -14.73
CA VAL A 212 -22.32 10.77 -14.72
C VAL A 212 -22.81 10.49 -13.30
N GLY A 213 -23.28 11.52 -12.64
CA GLY A 213 -23.97 11.41 -11.35
C GLY A 213 -25.33 10.72 -11.47
N THR A 214 -25.92 10.38 -10.32
CA THR A 214 -27.26 9.75 -10.25
C THR A 214 -28.33 10.52 -10.97
N SER A 215 -28.27 11.85 -10.95
CA SER A 215 -29.23 12.76 -11.60
C SER A 215 -29.19 12.74 -13.14
N TYR A 216 -28.13 12.22 -13.76
CA TYR A 216 -28.05 12.17 -15.22
C TYR A 216 -29.12 11.27 -15.84
N PHE A 217 -29.39 10.14 -15.22
CA PHE A 217 -30.43 9.21 -15.70
C PHE A 217 -31.83 9.57 -15.23
N ASP A 218 -32.01 10.63 -14.43
CA ASP A 218 -33.32 11.17 -14.05
C ASP A 218 -33.89 12.15 -15.11
N LEU A 219 -33.10 12.45 -16.16
CA LEU A 219 -33.57 13.27 -17.28
C LEU A 219 -34.73 12.58 -18.00
N ASP A 220 -35.65 13.41 -18.53
CA ASP A 220 -36.86 12.95 -19.25
C ASP A 220 -36.53 12.48 -20.70
N TYR A 221 -35.57 11.55 -20.78
CA TYR A 221 -35.17 10.88 -22.01
C TYR A 221 -35.15 9.37 -21.77
N GLY A 222 -35.26 8.59 -22.85
CA GLY A 222 -35.08 7.14 -22.74
C GLY A 222 -33.68 6.80 -22.24
N LYS A 223 -33.58 5.93 -21.23
CA LYS A 223 -32.27 5.58 -20.60
C LYS A 223 -31.24 5.12 -21.64
N MET A 224 -31.67 4.34 -22.63
CA MET A 224 -30.75 3.90 -23.71
C MET A 224 -30.34 5.05 -24.62
N ASP A 225 -31.16 6.06 -24.82
CA ASP A 225 -30.80 7.23 -25.62
C ASP A 225 -29.74 8.10 -24.92
N LEU A 226 -29.70 8.06 -23.58
CA LEU A 226 -28.63 8.69 -22.78
C LEU A 226 -27.33 7.86 -22.78
N ILE A 227 -27.41 6.54 -22.98
CA ILE A 227 -26.26 5.62 -22.98
C ILE A 227 -25.60 5.56 -24.35
N TYR A 228 -26.37 5.64 -25.43
CA TYR A 228 -25.82 5.50 -26.77
C TYR A 228 -24.81 6.60 -27.08
N PRO A 229 -23.63 6.27 -27.64
CA PRO A 229 -22.72 7.27 -28.16
C PRO A 229 -23.35 7.97 -29.36
N ASP A 230 -23.00 9.24 -29.60
CA ASP A 230 -23.49 9.99 -30.77
C ASP A 230 -23.17 9.30 -32.08
N LYS A 231 -22.02 8.61 -32.12
CA LYS A 231 -21.51 7.98 -33.32
C LYS A 231 -20.71 6.73 -33.02
N LEU A 232 -21.05 5.67 -33.71
CA LEU A 232 -20.34 4.41 -33.70
C LEU A 232 -19.90 4.05 -35.12
N GLY A 233 -18.60 3.81 -35.33
CA GLY A 233 -18.03 3.57 -36.66
C GLY A 233 -17.09 2.37 -36.70
N ILE A 234 -16.94 1.78 -37.91
CA ILE A 234 -15.95 0.74 -38.18
C ILE A 234 -14.84 1.36 -39.03
N LEU A 235 -13.58 1.26 -38.57
CA LEU A 235 -12.44 1.74 -39.35
C LEU A 235 -12.14 0.76 -40.47
N GLN A 236 -12.20 1.23 -41.73
CA GLN A 236 -12.06 0.38 -42.93
C GLN A 236 -10.60 0.21 -43.41
N ARG A 237 -9.61 0.93 -42.81
CA ARG A 237 -8.22 0.79 -43.20
C ARG A 237 -7.58 -0.49 -42.69
N GLY A 238 -7.18 -1.34 -43.60
CA GLY A 238 -6.55 -2.61 -43.29
C GLY A 238 -7.56 -3.70 -42.91
N LEU A 239 -7.16 -4.58 -42.03
CA LEU A 239 -8.02 -5.62 -41.46
C LEU A 239 -9.00 -4.96 -40.49
N SER A 240 -10.29 -5.06 -40.77
CA SER A 240 -11.38 -4.37 -40.05
C SER A 240 -11.58 -4.96 -38.65
N SER A 241 -10.72 -4.65 -37.70
CA SER A 241 -10.83 -5.08 -36.29
C SER A 241 -11.00 -3.91 -35.33
N THR A 242 -11.04 -2.65 -35.84
CA THR A 242 -11.08 -1.43 -35.04
C THR A 242 -12.41 -0.72 -35.19
N MET A 243 -13.03 -0.40 -34.05
CA MET A 243 -14.21 0.47 -33.94
C MET A 243 -13.81 1.88 -33.54
N THR A 244 -14.65 2.86 -33.88
CA THR A 244 -14.54 4.25 -33.40
C THR A 244 -15.81 4.65 -32.67
N ILE A 245 -15.65 5.36 -31.56
CA ILE A 245 -16.74 5.92 -30.73
C ILE A 245 -16.57 7.43 -30.80
N ASN A 246 -17.62 8.17 -31.17
CA ASN A 246 -17.68 9.63 -31.29
C ASN A 246 -16.53 10.24 -32.12
N ASP A 247 -15.96 9.48 -33.08
CA ASP A 247 -14.82 9.83 -33.94
C ASP A 247 -13.50 10.15 -33.21
N ASN A 248 -13.46 10.14 -31.89
CA ASN A 248 -12.30 10.51 -31.04
C ASN A 248 -11.74 9.36 -30.23
N VAL A 249 -12.49 8.28 -30.03
CA VAL A 249 -12.02 7.09 -29.33
C VAL A 249 -11.91 5.90 -30.30
N TYR A 250 -10.78 5.24 -30.26
CA TYR A 250 -10.49 4.03 -31.03
C TYR A 250 -10.50 2.82 -30.11
N THR A 251 -11.20 1.77 -30.50
CA THR A 251 -11.28 0.56 -29.70
C THR A 251 -11.08 -0.69 -30.52
N ARG A 252 -10.47 -1.72 -29.92
CA ARG A 252 -10.25 -3.02 -30.52
C ARG A 252 -10.45 -4.10 -29.50
N THR A 253 -11.25 -5.11 -29.85
CA THR A 253 -11.48 -6.27 -29.01
C THR A 253 -10.64 -7.44 -29.50
N LYS A 254 -9.91 -8.06 -28.56
CA LYS A 254 -9.18 -9.31 -28.77
C LYS A 254 -9.82 -10.41 -27.91
N TRP A 255 -9.71 -11.66 -28.32
CA TRP A 255 -10.18 -12.82 -27.59
C TRP A 255 -9.08 -13.85 -27.38
N VAL A 256 -9.14 -14.62 -26.31
CA VAL A 256 -8.17 -15.67 -25.99
C VAL A 256 -8.39 -16.83 -26.95
N TYR A 257 -7.41 -17.01 -27.84
CA TYR A 257 -7.41 -18.10 -28.81
C TYR A 257 -6.94 -19.40 -28.19
N THR A 258 -5.90 -19.38 -27.38
CA THR A 258 -5.35 -20.57 -26.71
C THR A 258 -4.52 -20.20 -25.49
N PHE A 259 -4.50 -21.08 -24.52
CA PHE A 259 -3.54 -21.11 -23.43
C PHE A 259 -2.37 -22.01 -23.84
N MET A 260 -1.13 -21.50 -23.76
CA MET A 260 0.07 -22.19 -24.21
C MET A 260 0.65 -23.15 -23.16
N SER A 261 0.22 -23.03 -21.92
CA SER A 261 0.54 -23.89 -20.77
C SER A 261 -0.71 -24.12 -19.92
N GLU A 262 -0.61 -25.02 -18.96
CA GLU A 262 -1.65 -25.17 -17.95
C GLU A 262 -1.90 -23.84 -17.23
N PRO A 263 -3.16 -23.48 -16.96
CA PRO A 263 -3.48 -22.22 -16.28
C PRO A 263 -2.85 -22.17 -14.89
N THR A 264 -2.23 -21.06 -14.57
CA THR A 264 -1.78 -20.75 -13.20
C THR A 264 -2.94 -20.26 -12.37
N MET A 265 -2.82 -20.36 -11.05
CA MET A 265 -3.82 -19.87 -10.11
C MET A 265 -4.14 -18.38 -10.37
N ALA A 266 -5.43 -18.06 -10.45
CA ALA A 266 -5.94 -16.71 -10.69
C ALA A 266 -5.41 -16.04 -11.98
N LEU A 267 -5.13 -16.83 -13.02
CA LEU A 267 -4.59 -16.36 -14.30
C LEU A 267 -5.45 -15.26 -14.92
N LEU A 268 -6.78 -15.39 -14.85
CA LEU A 268 -7.70 -14.38 -15.40
C LEU A 268 -7.69 -13.08 -14.61
N GLY A 269 -7.25 -13.09 -13.37
CA GLY A 269 -7.04 -11.89 -12.58
C GLY A 269 -6.01 -10.94 -13.19
N TYR A 270 -4.90 -11.47 -13.70
CA TYR A 270 -3.94 -10.65 -14.44
C TYR A 270 -4.56 -10.06 -15.72
N CYS A 271 -5.35 -10.84 -16.45
CA CYS A 271 -6.05 -10.33 -17.64
C CYS A 271 -7.09 -9.26 -17.28
N ALA A 272 -7.77 -9.43 -16.16
CA ALA A 272 -8.80 -8.51 -15.70
C ALA A 272 -8.24 -7.17 -15.20
N THR A 273 -6.91 -7.06 -14.99
CA THR A 273 -6.23 -5.86 -14.49
C THR A 273 -5.37 -5.14 -15.52
N PHE A 274 -5.37 -5.57 -16.79
CA PHE A 274 -4.65 -4.86 -17.85
C PHE A 274 -5.13 -3.43 -17.98
N ARG A 275 -4.17 -2.50 -18.06
CA ARG A 275 -4.44 -1.06 -18.17
C ARG A 275 -5.11 -0.69 -19.50
N TYR A 276 -6.04 0.27 -19.44
CA TYR A 276 -6.82 0.76 -20.58
C TYR A 276 -7.65 -0.32 -21.26
N CYS A 277 -7.99 -1.37 -20.51
CA CYS A 277 -8.70 -2.52 -20.99
C CYS A 277 -9.93 -2.83 -20.17
N ASP A 278 -11.01 -3.19 -20.85
CA ASP A 278 -12.11 -3.91 -20.23
C ASP A 278 -11.94 -5.41 -20.47
N PHE A 279 -12.13 -6.17 -19.44
CA PHE A 279 -12.09 -7.62 -19.47
C PHE A 279 -13.49 -8.21 -19.45
N SER A 280 -13.73 -9.22 -20.24
CA SER A 280 -14.96 -10.00 -20.20
C SER A 280 -14.70 -11.49 -20.30
N LEU A 281 -15.40 -12.25 -19.47
CA LEU A 281 -15.43 -13.70 -19.47
C LEU A 281 -16.89 -14.14 -19.62
N HIS A 282 -17.27 -14.59 -20.80
CA HIS A 282 -18.54 -15.27 -21.02
C HIS A 282 -18.45 -16.72 -20.58
N PHE A 283 -19.50 -17.25 -19.99
CA PHE A 283 -19.62 -18.66 -19.65
C PHE A 283 -21.04 -19.18 -19.95
N GLU A 284 -21.10 -20.44 -20.34
CA GLU A 284 -22.35 -21.14 -20.64
C GLU A 284 -22.21 -22.61 -20.27
N MET A 285 -23.17 -23.13 -19.50
CA MET A 285 -23.16 -24.53 -19.09
C MET A 285 -23.29 -25.45 -20.30
N ALA A 286 -22.42 -26.40 -20.38
CA ALA A 286 -22.42 -27.34 -21.49
C ALA A 286 -23.25 -28.59 -21.15
N PRO A 287 -24.16 -29.04 -22.05
CA PRO A 287 -24.92 -30.27 -21.84
C PRO A 287 -24.02 -31.51 -21.79
N HIS A 288 -23.98 -32.16 -20.63
CA HIS A 288 -23.03 -33.24 -20.34
C HIS A 288 -23.02 -34.36 -21.38
N ASP A 289 -24.21 -34.80 -21.87
CA ASP A 289 -24.34 -35.88 -22.85
C ASP A 289 -23.85 -35.50 -24.25
N ILE A 290 -23.93 -34.23 -24.62
CA ILE A 290 -23.49 -33.71 -25.93
C ILE A 290 -21.97 -33.63 -25.91
N ILE A 291 -21.41 -33.09 -24.81
CA ILE A 291 -19.98 -32.89 -24.66
C ILE A 291 -19.19 -34.21 -24.72
N LYS A 292 -19.67 -35.26 -24.05
CA LYS A 292 -19.02 -36.56 -24.07
C LYS A 292 -18.88 -37.07 -25.52
N LYS A 293 -19.92 -36.96 -26.36
CA LYS A 293 -19.89 -37.33 -27.76
C LYS A 293 -18.94 -36.47 -28.58
N ASP A 294 -18.87 -35.18 -28.31
CA ASP A 294 -17.99 -34.25 -29.04
C ASP A 294 -16.51 -34.43 -28.67
N ILE A 295 -16.20 -34.72 -27.42
CA ILE A 295 -14.86 -35.06 -26.96
C ILE A 295 -14.42 -36.37 -27.63
N ASP A 296 -15.23 -37.42 -27.60
CA ASP A 296 -14.94 -38.70 -28.24
C ASP A 296 -14.69 -38.55 -29.74
N LYS A 297 -15.50 -37.72 -30.41
CA LYS A 297 -15.33 -37.41 -31.85
C LYS A 297 -14.02 -36.63 -32.10
N THR A 298 -13.68 -35.68 -31.22
CA THR A 298 -12.44 -34.91 -31.30
C THR A 298 -11.22 -35.80 -31.10
N ILE A 299 -11.21 -36.66 -30.10
CA ILE A 299 -10.15 -37.66 -29.86
C ILE A 299 -9.96 -38.56 -31.09
N ASN A 300 -11.07 -39.06 -31.66
CA ASN A 300 -11.00 -39.91 -32.87
C ASN A 300 -10.43 -39.15 -34.05
N ASN A 301 -10.74 -37.89 -34.24
CA ASN A 301 -10.20 -37.05 -35.32
C ASN A 301 -8.72 -36.73 -35.10
N LEU A 302 -8.31 -36.40 -33.90
CA LEU A 302 -6.92 -36.14 -33.53
C LEU A 302 -6.05 -37.39 -33.75
N ASN A 303 -6.52 -38.57 -33.33
CA ASN A 303 -5.84 -39.85 -33.61
C ASN A 303 -5.67 -40.13 -35.09
N LYS A 304 -6.69 -39.83 -35.92
CA LYS A 304 -6.59 -39.96 -37.39
C LYS A 304 -5.58 -38.97 -37.98
N ASN A 305 -5.51 -37.77 -37.44
CA ASN A 305 -4.57 -36.74 -37.91
C ASN A 305 -3.14 -37.07 -37.48
N LEU A 306 -2.93 -37.54 -36.23
CA LEU A 306 -1.63 -37.98 -35.73
C LEU A 306 -1.01 -39.08 -36.66
N ASN A 307 -1.84 -40.03 -37.06
CA ASN A 307 -1.40 -41.11 -37.95
C ASN A 307 -1.06 -40.65 -39.38
N LYS A 308 -1.52 -39.46 -39.81
CA LYS A 308 -1.28 -38.92 -41.16
C LYS A 308 -0.15 -37.88 -41.17
N GLU A 309 0.14 -37.25 -40.02
CA GLU A 309 1.13 -36.20 -39.96
C GLU A 309 2.55 -36.77 -39.94
N LYS A 310 3.41 -36.17 -40.76
CA LYS A 310 4.83 -36.57 -40.90
C LYS A 310 5.80 -35.61 -40.27
N ASN A 311 5.32 -34.43 -39.88
CA ASN A 311 6.14 -33.38 -39.24
C ASN A 311 6.16 -33.60 -37.73
N ALA A 312 7.35 -33.88 -37.17
CA ALA A 312 7.50 -34.14 -35.73
C ALA A 312 7.02 -32.99 -34.83
N SER A 313 7.18 -31.73 -35.23
CA SER A 313 6.70 -30.61 -34.50
C SER A 313 5.17 -30.53 -34.48
N GLN A 314 4.51 -30.91 -35.57
CA GLN A 314 3.04 -30.95 -35.64
C GLN A 314 2.49 -32.19 -34.92
N GLN A 315 3.19 -33.31 -34.95
CA GLN A 315 2.85 -34.51 -34.18
C GLN A 315 2.84 -34.20 -32.68
N ALA A 316 3.88 -33.52 -32.16
CA ALA A 316 3.94 -33.13 -30.74
C ALA A 316 2.79 -32.19 -30.29
N VAL A 317 2.31 -31.31 -31.19
CA VAL A 317 1.13 -30.48 -30.93
C VAL A 317 -0.14 -31.33 -30.84
N ILE A 318 -0.33 -32.26 -31.80
CA ILE A 318 -1.51 -33.15 -31.82
C ILE A 318 -1.49 -34.09 -30.60
N GLU A 319 -0.33 -34.61 -30.22
CA GLU A 319 -0.18 -35.45 -29.01
C GLU A 319 -0.57 -34.70 -27.74
N LYS A 320 -0.15 -33.44 -27.61
CA LYS A 320 -0.54 -32.61 -26.48
C LYS A 320 -2.05 -32.30 -26.48
N GLU A 321 -2.65 -32.05 -27.63
CA GLU A 321 -4.10 -31.87 -27.75
C GLU A 321 -4.87 -33.13 -27.35
N LEU A 322 -4.35 -34.32 -27.72
CA LEU A 322 -4.90 -35.60 -27.31
C LEU A 322 -4.83 -35.81 -25.80
N GLU A 323 -3.70 -35.53 -25.21
CA GLU A 323 -3.49 -35.63 -23.77
C GLU A 323 -4.50 -34.75 -23.01
N ASN A 324 -4.65 -33.48 -23.43
CA ASN A 324 -5.63 -32.55 -22.86
C ASN A 324 -7.08 -33.07 -22.97
N ASN A 325 -7.45 -33.65 -24.13
CA ASN A 325 -8.79 -34.21 -24.32
C ASN A 325 -9.01 -35.50 -23.50
N TYR A 326 -8.00 -36.33 -23.31
CA TYR A 326 -8.06 -37.48 -22.40
C TYR A 326 -8.18 -37.06 -20.94
N GLN A 327 -7.46 -36.02 -20.54
CA GLN A 327 -7.57 -35.47 -19.20
C GLN A 327 -8.99 -34.94 -18.95
N MET A 328 -9.54 -34.18 -19.89
CA MET A 328 -10.90 -33.67 -19.82
C MET A 328 -11.93 -34.80 -19.76
N THR A 329 -11.74 -35.91 -20.54
CA THR A 329 -12.59 -37.09 -20.46
C THR A 329 -12.55 -37.69 -19.05
N ARG A 330 -11.39 -37.72 -18.42
CA ARG A 330 -11.19 -38.26 -17.07
C ARG A 330 -11.90 -37.39 -16.02
N GLU A 331 -11.70 -36.07 -16.08
CA GLU A 331 -12.36 -35.12 -15.20
C GLU A 331 -13.89 -35.18 -15.33
N VAL A 332 -14.42 -35.17 -16.55
CA VAL A 332 -15.88 -35.16 -16.78
C VAL A 332 -16.53 -36.54 -16.52
N SER A 333 -15.87 -37.64 -16.93
CA SER A 333 -16.49 -38.98 -16.88
C SER A 333 -16.16 -39.78 -15.63
N ALA A 334 -14.99 -39.60 -15.01
CA ALA A 334 -14.55 -40.36 -13.85
C ALA A 334 -14.67 -39.55 -12.55
N GLU A 335 -14.39 -38.25 -12.60
CA GLU A 335 -14.38 -37.37 -11.41
C GLU A 335 -15.70 -36.58 -11.27
N GLY A 336 -16.56 -36.58 -12.30
CA GLY A 336 -17.87 -35.95 -12.25
C GLY A 336 -17.83 -34.41 -12.37
N SER A 337 -16.72 -33.84 -12.79
CA SER A 337 -16.60 -32.40 -13.05
C SER A 337 -17.57 -31.93 -14.12
N THR A 338 -18.21 -30.79 -13.89
CA THR A 338 -19.19 -30.25 -14.83
C THR A 338 -18.49 -29.51 -15.98
N PRO A 339 -18.75 -29.85 -17.26
CA PRO A 339 -18.20 -29.16 -18.40
C PRO A 339 -18.87 -27.79 -18.60
N ILE A 340 -18.06 -26.78 -18.98
CA ILE A 340 -18.50 -25.41 -19.19
C ILE A 340 -17.82 -24.82 -20.44
N TYR A 341 -18.61 -24.13 -21.26
CA TYR A 341 -18.08 -23.28 -22.31
C TYR A 341 -17.69 -21.93 -21.74
N PHE A 342 -16.57 -21.39 -22.16
CA PHE A 342 -16.13 -20.06 -21.78
C PHE A 342 -15.47 -19.33 -22.95
N LEU A 343 -15.49 -18.00 -22.90
CA LEU A 343 -14.83 -17.13 -23.87
C LEU A 343 -14.33 -15.87 -23.17
N VAL A 344 -13.01 -15.69 -23.17
CA VAL A 344 -12.35 -14.50 -22.62
C VAL A 344 -12.10 -13.50 -23.71
N SER A 345 -12.50 -12.25 -23.51
CA SER A 345 -12.15 -11.15 -24.40
C SER A 345 -11.66 -9.91 -23.62
N ILE A 346 -10.87 -9.10 -24.30
CA ILE A 346 -10.32 -7.86 -23.80
C ILE A 346 -10.57 -6.77 -24.84
N ARG A 347 -11.26 -5.71 -24.42
CA ARG A 347 -11.44 -4.50 -25.21
C ARG A 347 -10.39 -3.47 -24.81
N ILE A 348 -9.59 -3.03 -25.78
CA ILE A 348 -8.54 -2.03 -25.61
C ILE A 348 -9.05 -0.71 -26.20
N THR A 349 -8.88 0.41 -25.47
CA THR A 349 -9.32 1.74 -25.90
C THR A 349 -8.15 2.74 -25.93
N ALA A 350 -8.23 3.72 -26.84
CA ALA A 350 -7.25 4.78 -26.96
C ALA A 350 -7.84 6.01 -27.69
N ASP A 351 -7.27 7.19 -27.44
CA ASP A 351 -7.68 8.45 -28.09
C ASP A 351 -7.07 8.65 -29.48
N SER A 352 -6.13 7.80 -29.88
CA SER A 352 -5.54 7.81 -31.21
C SER A 352 -5.28 6.40 -31.72
N LEU A 353 -5.20 6.24 -33.05
CA LEU A 353 -4.94 4.94 -33.66
C LEU A 353 -3.51 4.45 -33.39
N GLU A 354 -2.55 5.38 -33.29
CA GLU A 354 -1.15 5.09 -32.95
C GLU A 354 -1.06 4.53 -31.53
N LEU A 355 -1.68 5.20 -30.57
CA LEU A 355 -1.71 4.77 -29.17
C LEU A 355 -2.48 3.46 -29.01
N LEU A 356 -3.57 3.23 -29.78
CA LEU A 356 -4.26 1.95 -29.78
C LEU A 356 -3.34 0.79 -30.20
N LYS A 357 -2.51 1.01 -31.22
CA LYS A 357 -1.55 -0.01 -31.67
C LYS A 357 -0.48 -0.31 -30.64
N GLU A 358 0.01 0.71 -29.97
CA GLU A 358 0.97 0.57 -28.87
C GLU A 358 0.37 -0.24 -27.72
N ARG A 359 -0.80 0.15 -27.22
CA ARG A 359 -1.53 -0.57 -26.15
C ARG A 359 -1.85 -2.00 -26.54
N CYS A 360 -2.23 -2.25 -27.82
CA CYS A 360 -2.43 -3.62 -28.32
C CYS A 360 -1.15 -4.46 -28.27
N LYS A 361 0.00 -3.86 -28.56
CA LYS A 361 1.30 -4.54 -28.48
C LYS A 361 1.68 -4.83 -27.01
N ASP A 362 1.40 -3.91 -26.10
CA ASP A 362 1.66 -4.11 -24.66
C ASP A 362 0.81 -5.25 -24.11
N VAL A 363 -0.47 -5.31 -24.47
CA VAL A 363 -1.35 -6.43 -24.11
C VAL A 363 -0.82 -7.76 -24.69
N ASP A 364 -0.33 -7.79 -25.93
CA ASP A 364 0.26 -9.00 -26.52
C ASP A 364 1.55 -9.42 -25.81
N ASN A 365 2.38 -8.47 -25.39
CA ASN A 365 3.60 -8.74 -24.62
C ASN A 365 3.27 -9.34 -23.24
N LEU A 366 2.32 -8.74 -22.51
CA LEU A 366 1.86 -9.23 -21.21
C LEU A 366 1.22 -10.62 -21.35
N ALA A 367 0.37 -10.82 -22.36
CA ALA A 367 -0.24 -12.11 -22.64
C ALA A 367 0.80 -13.20 -22.92
N THR A 368 1.88 -12.84 -23.63
CA THR A 368 2.99 -13.78 -23.90
C THR A 368 3.68 -14.20 -22.60
N GLN A 369 3.88 -13.27 -21.65
CA GLN A 369 4.44 -13.59 -20.33
C GLN A 369 3.53 -14.53 -19.53
N LEU A 370 2.21 -14.40 -19.70
CA LEU A 370 1.20 -15.25 -19.07
C LEU A 370 0.93 -16.56 -19.84
N ASN A 371 1.67 -16.84 -20.92
CA ASN A 371 1.43 -17.97 -21.82
C ASN A 371 0.02 -17.99 -22.44
N ILE A 372 -0.53 -16.81 -22.72
CA ILE A 372 -1.83 -16.65 -23.38
C ILE A 372 -1.62 -16.08 -24.78
N LYS A 373 -2.41 -16.54 -25.74
CA LYS A 373 -2.39 -16.02 -27.09
C LYS A 373 -3.73 -15.41 -27.47
N PHE A 374 -3.74 -14.12 -27.70
CA PHE A 374 -4.91 -13.38 -28.17
C PHE A 374 -4.99 -13.38 -29.70
N ARG A 375 -6.22 -13.29 -30.22
CA ARG A 375 -6.52 -12.98 -31.62
C ARG A 375 -7.51 -11.84 -31.73
N GLU A 376 -7.44 -11.12 -32.85
CA GLU A 376 -8.40 -10.09 -33.21
C GLU A 376 -9.57 -10.72 -34.00
N GLY A 377 -10.79 -10.20 -33.79
CA GLY A 377 -11.95 -10.58 -34.60
C GLY A 377 -11.95 -9.89 -35.95
N MET A 378 -11.09 -10.35 -36.84
CA MET A 378 -11.00 -9.79 -38.19
C MET A 378 -12.32 -9.89 -38.95
N HIS A 379 -12.72 -8.79 -39.61
CA HIS A 379 -13.97 -8.66 -40.34
C HIS A 379 -15.28 -8.75 -39.53
N ARG A 380 -15.19 -8.82 -38.20
CA ARG A 380 -16.34 -8.87 -37.27
C ARG A 380 -16.19 -7.87 -36.11
N PRO A 381 -15.79 -6.62 -36.38
CA PRO A 381 -15.50 -5.67 -35.30
C PRO A 381 -16.73 -5.35 -34.43
N MET A 382 -17.94 -5.36 -35.01
CA MET A 382 -19.15 -5.06 -34.27
C MET A 382 -19.55 -6.20 -33.33
N GLU A 383 -19.48 -7.44 -33.80
CA GLU A 383 -19.76 -8.61 -32.96
C GLU A 383 -18.75 -8.74 -31.82
N MET A 384 -17.48 -8.43 -32.09
CA MET A 384 -16.45 -8.40 -31.05
C MET A 384 -16.65 -7.25 -30.07
N PHE A 385 -17.12 -6.09 -30.54
CA PHE A 385 -17.47 -4.98 -29.68
C PHE A 385 -18.65 -5.35 -28.78
N ASN A 386 -19.71 -5.98 -29.32
CA ASN A 386 -20.83 -6.45 -28.53
C ASN A 386 -20.43 -7.57 -27.54
N LEU A 387 -19.51 -8.46 -27.91
CA LEU A 387 -19.00 -9.52 -27.06
C LEU A 387 -18.42 -8.96 -25.75
N SER A 388 -17.64 -7.87 -25.82
CA SER A 388 -17.04 -7.25 -24.63
C SER A 388 -18.00 -6.35 -23.84
N SER A 389 -19.20 -6.08 -24.39
CA SER A 389 -20.20 -5.21 -23.75
C SER A 389 -20.79 -5.85 -22.48
N PRO A 390 -21.02 -5.09 -21.40
CA PRO A 390 -21.64 -5.59 -20.15
C PRO A 390 -23.15 -5.90 -20.32
N LEU A 391 -23.59 -6.18 -21.51
CA LEU A 391 -24.94 -6.64 -21.83
C LEU A 391 -25.02 -8.17 -22.08
N CYS A 392 -23.92 -8.89 -21.81
CA CYS A 392 -23.84 -10.34 -21.95
C CYS A 392 -24.22 -10.85 -23.35
N LEU A 393 -23.74 -10.18 -24.42
CA LEU A 393 -24.07 -10.42 -25.82
C LEU A 393 -22.99 -11.25 -26.52
N ASN A 394 -23.03 -12.58 -26.41
CA ASN A 394 -22.11 -13.43 -27.18
C ASN A 394 -22.67 -13.69 -28.59
N GLN A 395 -22.16 -12.97 -29.59
CA GLN A 395 -22.51 -13.09 -31.00
C GLN A 395 -21.50 -13.98 -31.80
N VAL A 396 -20.54 -14.57 -31.12
CA VAL A 396 -19.48 -15.40 -31.72
C VAL A 396 -19.27 -16.73 -30.95
N PRO A 397 -20.34 -17.51 -30.73
CA PRO A 397 -20.28 -18.72 -29.93
C PRO A 397 -19.32 -19.77 -30.48
N GLU A 398 -18.97 -19.68 -31.76
CA GLU A 398 -17.96 -20.54 -32.41
C GLU A 398 -16.52 -20.33 -31.87
N TYR A 399 -16.28 -19.26 -31.10
CA TYR A 399 -15.00 -19.00 -30.43
C TYR A 399 -14.98 -19.51 -28.98
N ASN A 400 -16.12 -20.03 -28.49
CA ASN A 400 -16.19 -20.60 -27.15
C ASN A 400 -15.19 -21.75 -27.01
N GLN A 401 -14.52 -21.80 -25.88
CA GLN A 401 -13.63 -22.88 -25.49
C GLN A 401 -14.33 -23.74 -24.43
N LEU A 402 -14.00 -25.02 -24.40
CA LEU A 402 -14.55 -25.97 -23.46
C LEU A 402 -13.54 -26.22 -22.34
N THR A 403 -14.00 -26.23 -21.08
CA THR A 403 -13.22 -26.56 -19.90
C THR A 403 -14.11 -27.20 -18.84
N THR A 404 -13.56 -27.46 -17.65
CA THR A 404 -14.34 -27.87 -16.48
C THR A 404 -14.56 -26.69 -15.52
N VAL A 405 -15.61 -26.78 -14.71
CA VAL A 405 -15.90 -25.76 -13.67
C VAL A 405 -14.73 -25.62 -12.72
N ASP A 406 -14.05 -26.70 -12.36
CA ASP A 406 -12.91 -26.68 -11.44
C ASP A 406 -11.72 -25.92 -12.04
N THR A 407 -11.40 -26.15 -13.30
CA THR A 407 -10.36 -25.41 -14.01
C THR A 407 -10.71 -23.93 -14.15
N LEU A 408 -11.96 -23.60 -14.49
CA LEU A 408 -12.41 -22.20 -14.57
C LEU A 408 -12.38 -21.54 -13.19
N GLY A 409 -12.74 -22.27 -12.12
CA GLY A 409 -12.66 -21.84 -10.74
C GLY A 409 -11.22 -21.50 -10.32
N TYR A 410 -10.25 -22.29 -10.76
CA TYR A 410 -8.83 -22.05 -10.51
C TYR A 410 -8.30 -20.77 -11.18
N MET A 411 -8.90 -20.35 -12.29
CA MET A 411 -8.51 -19.15 -13.04
C MET A 411 -9.10 -17.83 -12.49
N TYR A 412 -9.56 -17.77 -11.27
CA TYR A 412 -10.20 -16.68 -10.56
C TYR A 412 -9.90 -15.26 -11.08
N PRO A 413 -10.93 -14.43 -11.43
CA PRO A 413 -10.71 -13.15 -12.12
C PRO A 413 -10.73 -11.92 -11.20
N PHE A 414 -11.30 -11.99 -9.97
CA PHE A 414 -11.58 -10.82 -9.13
C PHE A 414 -10.37 -10.37 -8.31
N THR A 415 -9.22 -10.25 -8.97
CA THR A 415 -7.98 -9.84 -8.31
C THR A 415 -7.77 -8.34 -8.46
N HIS A 416 -7.97 -7.63 -7.38
CA HIS A 416 -7.67 -6.20 -7.31
C HIS A 416 -7.42 -5.83 -5.87
N GLU A 417 -6.47 -4.96 -5.64
CA GLU A 417 -6.19 -4.42 -4.32
C GLU A 417 -6.12 -2.91 -4.41
N ALA A 418 -7.02 -2.24 -3.72
CA ALA A 418 -6.92 -0.85 -3.35
C ALA A 418 -6.98 -0.79 -1.82
N LEU A 419 -6.20 0.07 -1.22
CA LEU A 419 -6.18 0.28 0.21
C LEU A 419 -6.72 1.67 0.51
N TYR A 420 -7.74 1.76 1.34
CA TYR A 420 -8.18 3.00 1.92
C TYR A 420 -8.26 2.85 3.44
N ASP A 421 -7.21 3.26 4.13
CA ASP A 421 -7.15 3.29 5.58
C ASP A 421 -7.52 4.69 6.05
N SER A 422 -8.47 4.81 6.94
CA SER A 422 -8.78 6.07 7.60
C SER A 422 -9.14 5.86 9.06
N THR A 423 -8.75 6.80 9.90
CA THR A 423 -9.10 6.81 11.31
C THR A 423 -9.76 8.15 11.68
N VAL A 424 -10.53 8.13 12.76
CA VAL A 424 -11.29 9.30 13.20
C VAL A 424 -10.68 9.89 14.46
N ARG A 425 -10.67 11.23 14.56
CA ARG A 425 -10.45 11.95 15.81
C ARG A 425 -11.79 12.17 16.48
N ARG A 426 -11.84 11.85 17.77
CA ARG A 426 -13.03 12.03 18.60
C ARG A 426 -12.77 13.04 19.71
N ASP A 427 -13.81 13.72 20.16
CA ASP A 427 -13.78 14.56 21.34
C ASP A 427 -13.89 13.70 22.62
N LYS A 428 -13.86 14.38 23.79
CA LYS A 428 -14.02 13.72 25.10
C LYS A 428 -15.38 13.02 25.25
N ASN A 429 -16.38 13.42 24.48
CA ASN A 429 -17.73 12.85 24.47
C ASN A 429 -17.89 11.73 23.42
N LYS A 430 -16.78 11.28 22.79
CA LYS A 430 -16.74 10.25 21.72
C LYS A 430 -17.36 10.70 20.38
N ASN A 431 -17.72 11.97 20.19
CA ASN A 431 -18.18 12.49 18.92
C ASN A 431 -17.01 12.62 17.92
N ILE A 432 -17.26 12.35 16.65
CA ILE A 432 -16.26 12.50 15.59
C ILE A 432 -16.05 14.00 15.35
N ILE A 433 -14.81 14.49 15.54
CA ILE A 433 -14.40 15.84 15.18
C ILE A 433 -14.07 15.89 13.69
N TYR A 434 -13.20 15.00 13.24
CA TYR A 434 -12.82 14.83 11.83
C TYR A 434 -12.20 13.46 11.60
N ARG A 435 -12.05 13.09 10.32
CA ARG A 435 -11.22 11.97 9.89
C ARG A 435 -9.81 12.45 9.58
N TYR A 436 -8.82 11.63 9.91
CA TYR A 436 -7.47 11.88 9.46
C TYR A 436 -7.36 11.47 7.98
N PRO A 437 -6.99 12.40 7.06
CA PRO A 437 -6.73 11.99 5.69
C PRO A 437 -5.59 10.95 5.67
N PRO A 438 -5.76 9.85 4.94
CA PRO A 438 -4.67 8.88 4.77
C PRO A 438 -3.57 9.46 3.88
N ILE A 439 -2.42 8.81 3.83
CA ILE A 439 -1.33 9.18 2.94
C ILE A 439 -1.43 8.31 1.67
N CYS A 440 -1.42 8.94 0.49
CA CYS A 440 -1.24 8.21 -0.75
C CYS A 440 0.23 7.78 -0.87
N ILE A 441 0.49 6.48 -0.69
CA ILE A 441 1.85 5.91 -0.74
C ILE A 441 2.21 5.35 -2.11
N GLY A 442 1.27 5.31 -3.06
CA GLY A 442 1.49 4.84 -4.42
C GLY A 442 0.35 3.96 -4.93
N THR A 443 0.68 3.10 -5.87
CA THR A 443 -0.24 2.11 -6.45
C THR A 443 0.34 0.71 -6.35
N THR A 444 -0.52 -0.31 -6.35
CA THR A 444 -0.08 -1.71 -6.43
C THR A 444 0.52 -1.99 -7.81
N LYS A 445 1.61 -2.76 -7.85
CA LYS A 445 2.31 -3.10 -9.10
C LYS A 445 1.46 -3.93 -10.06
N ASP A 446 0.73 -4.90 -9.53
CA ASP A 446 0.04 -5.90 -10.35
C ASP A 446 -1.37 -5.45 -10.77
N THR A 447 -2.04 -4.63 -9.94
CA THR A 447 -3.44 -4.26 -10.14
C THR A 447 -3.67 -2.75 -10.33
N ASN A 448 -2.63 -1.93 -10.16
CA ASN A 448 -2.67 -0.45 -10.19
C ASN A 448 -3.67 0.19 -9.21
N GLY A 449 -4.13 -0.57 -8.20
CA GLY A 449 -5.01 -0.04 -7.17
C GLY A 449 -4.30 0.99 -6.30
N VAL A 450 -4.99 2.06 -5.94
CA VAL A 450 -4.44 3.15 -5.13
C VAL A 450 -4.29 2.74 -3.69
N LEU A 451 -3.17 3.09 -3.08
CA LEU A 451 -2.85 2.79 -1.70
C LEU A 451 -2.93 4.06 -0.85
N PHE A 452 -4.06 4.28 -0.21
CA PHE A 452 -4.27 5.27 0.83
C PHE A 452 -4.01 4.64 2.20
N TYR A 453 -2.92 4.99 2.83
CA TYR A 453 -2.40 4.33 4.01
C TYR A 453 -2.45 5.23 5.25
N ASP A 454 -2.94 4.68 6.35
CA ASP A 454 -2.86 5.26 7.70
C ASP A 454 -2.36 4.17 8.66
N ASN A 455 -1.13 4.34 9.19
CA ASN A 455 -0.54 3.36 10.10
C ASN A 455 -1.30 3.21 11.44
N PHE A 456 -2.14 4.17 11.81
CA PHE A 456 -2.99 4.09 13.01
C PHE A 456 -4.30 3.33 12.79
N THR A 457 -4.60 2.88 11.57
CA THR A 457 -5.77 2.03 11.32
C THR A 457 -5.52 0.63 11.86
N LYS A 458 -6.35 0.19 12.80
CA LYS A 458 -6.32 -1.18 13.32
C LYS A 458 -7.04 -2.11 12.35
N LYS A 459 -6.39 -3.23 12.03
CA LYS A 459 -6.94 -4.35 11.26
C LYS A 459 -6.51 -5.66 11.92
N ASP A 460 -7.19 -6.76 11.61
CA ASP A 460 -6.89 -8.08 12.19
C ASP A 460 -5.47 -8.56 11.89
N ASP A 461 -4.90 -8.13 10.76
CA ASP A 461 -3.53 -8.42 10.33
C ASP A 461 -2.48 -7.42 10.83
N ARG A 462 -2.89 -6.35 11.52
CA ARG A 462 -2.02 -5.27 12.00
C ARG A 462 -1.96 -5.25 13.52
N ALA A 463 -0.94 -5.91 14.09
CA ALA A 463 -0.77 -6.07 15.54
C ALA A 463 -0.33 -4.78 16.26
N ASN A 464 0.34 -3.86 15.57
CA ASN A 464 0.85 -2.59 16.12
C ASN A 464 0.95 -1.51 15.03
N TYR A 465 1.35 -0.29 15.43
CA TYR A 465 1.47 0.87 14.55
C TYR A 465 2.88 1.10 14.00
N ASN A 466 3.81 0.18 14.28
CA ASN A 466 5.20 0.31 13.86
C ASN A 466 5.36 -0.04 12.39
N GLU A 467 6.25 0.67 11.72
CA GLU A 467 6.59 0.51 10.32
C GLU A 467 8.07 0.22 10.17
N ALA A 468 8.43 -0.69 9.27
CA ALA A 468 9.80 -0.96 8.89
C ALA A 468 9.95 -0.86 7.37
N VAL A 469 10.89 -0.02 6.92
CA VAL A 469 11.15 0.22 5.50
C VAL A 469 12.47 -0.45 5.11
N PHE A 470 12.39 -1.40 4.18
CA PHE A 470 13.53 -2.15 3.69
C PHE A 470 13.78 -1.88 2.21
N GLY A 471 15.02 -1.80 1.80
CA GLY A 471 15.40 -1.63 0.41
C GLY A 471 16.92 -1.52 0.25
N SER A 472 17.43 -1.82 -0.95
CA SER A 472 18.82 -1.61 -1.29
C SER A 472 19.18 -0.11 -1.31
N SER A 473 20.47 0.22 -1.22
CA SER A 473 20.92 1.61 -1.34
C SER A 473 20.54 2.18 -2.71
N GLY A 474 20.05 3.42 -2.74
CA GLY A 474 19.63 4.10 -3.97
C GLY A 474 18.19 3.80 -4.45
N PHE A 475 17.43 2.92 -3.76
CA PHE A 475 16.04 2.58 -4.13
C PHE A 475 14.98 3.49 -3.49
N GLY A 476 15.36 4.67 -3.01
CA GLY A 476 14.41 5.71 -2.59
C GLY A 476 13.88 5.58 -1.15
N LYS A 477 14.51 4.81 -0.25
CA LYS A 477 14.09 4.70 1.17
C LYS A 477 13.95 6.07 1.84
N THR A 478 14.99 6.90 1.77
CA THR A 478 15.00 8.25 2.37
C THR A 478 13.95 9.15 1.72
N THR A 479 13.76 9.04 0.38
CA THR A 479 12.71 9.78 -0.34
C THR A 479 11.31 9.39 0.17
N TYR A 480 11.06 8.09 0.37
CA TYR A 480 9.80 7.60 0.95
C TYR A 480 9.60 8.11 2.39
N LEU A 481 10.67 8.11 3.20
CA LEU A 481 10.63 8.65 4.55
C LEU A 481 10.28 10.15 4.54
N MET A 482 10.91 10.93 3.66
CA MET A 482 10.62 12.36 3.50
C MET A 482 9.17 12.59 3.06
N HIS A 483 8.64 11.75 2.19
CA HIS A 483 7.23 11.77 1.80
C HIS A 483 6.30 11.56 3.01
N LEU A 484 6.56 10.53 3.82
CA LEU A 484 5.79 10.27 5.04
C LEU A 484 5.86 11.44 6.03
N ILE A 485 7.07 11.98 6.29
CA ILE A 485 7.27 13.12 7.20
C ILE A 485 6.47 14.33 6.73
N THR A 486 6.54 14.65 5.43
CA THR A 486 5.85 15.81 4.85
C THR A 486 4.34 15.69 5.00
N HIS A 487 3.76 14.56 4.60
CA HIS A 487 2.31 14.37 4.68
C HIS A 487 1.81 14.29 6.12
N ARG A 488 2.52 13.60 7.02
CA ARG A 488 2.17 13.52 8.43
C ARG A 488 2.28 14.87 9.13
N TYR A 489 3.23 15.72 8.71
CA TYR A 489 3.30 17.10 9.18
C TYR A 489 2.05 17.90 8.76
N GLY A 490 1.62 17.80 7.51
CA GLY A 490 0.38 18.38 7.01
C GLY A 490 -0.84 17.94 7.83
N ILE A 491 -0.95 16.63 8.11
CA ILE A 491 -2.04 16.05 8.92
C ILE A 491 -1.99 16.52 10.37
N GLY A 492 -0.81 16.93 10.88
CA GLY A 492 -0.65 17.47 12.25
C GLY A 492 -0.08 16.46 13.24
N TYR A 493 0.75 15.55 12.80
CA TYR A 493 1.52 14.70 13.70
C TYR A 493 2.63 15.51 14.37
N GLN A 494 2.93 15.15 15.60
CA GLN A 494 4.15 15.54 16.28
C GLN A 494 5.24 14.53 15.91
N GLN A 495 6.35 14.99 15.34
CA GLN A 495 7.31 14.14 14.67
C GLN A 495 8.74 14.37 15.17
N TYR A 496 9.43 13.29 15.40
CA TYR A 496 10.81 13.28 15.86
C TYR A 496 11.64 12.39 14.93
N SER A 497 12.72 12.90 14.37
CA SER A 497 13.67 12.08 13.59
C SER A 497 15.03 12.03 14.25
N ILE A 498 15.71 10.89 14.16
CA ILE A 498 17.09 10.73 14.58
C ILE A 498 17.89 10.48 13.30
N ASP A 499 18.67 11.50 12.92
CA ASP A 499 19.40 11.56 11.66
C ASP A 499 20.88 11.24 11.89
N VAL A 500 21.33 10.12 11.32
CA VAL A 500 22.70 9.67 11.42
C VAL A 500 23.54 10.21 10.25
N GLU A 501 22.95 10.42 9.07
CA GLU A 501 23.64 10.89 7.87
C GLU A 501 23.73 12.43 7.75
N GLY A 502 22.79 13.16 8.33
CA GLY A 502 22.85 14.61 8.52
C GLY A 502 22.58 15.48 7.31
N SER A 503 22.06 14.95 6.21
CA SER A 503 21.95 15.74 4.97
C SER A 503 20.52 16.03 4.51
N GLU A 504 19.71 15.00 4.28
CA GLU A 504 18.41 15.12 3.62
C GLU A 504 17.31 15.49 4.61
N LEU A 505 17.23 14.83 5.75
CA LEU A 505 16.23 15.09 6.78
C LEU A 505 16.38 16.49 7.38
N LYS A 506 17.62 16.96 7.59
CA LYS A 506 17.92 18.33 8.03
C LYS A 506 17.35 19.38 7.07
N LYS A 507 17.57 19.21 5.76
CA LYS A 507 17.02 20.14 4.73
C LYS A 507 15.50 20.13 4.73
N LEU A 508 14.89 18.96 4.80
CA LEU A 508 13.43 18.81 4.88
C LEU A 508 12.87 19.50 6.12
N THR A 509 13.50 19.28 7.28
CA THR A 509 13.07 19.86 8.55
C THR A 509 13.01 21.39 8.48
N TYR A 510 14.07 22.03 7.96
CA TYR A 510 14.08 23.48 7.74
C TYR A 510 13.03 23.94 6.71
N ALA A 511 12.83 23.20 5.63
CA ALA A 511 11.83 23.51 4.60
C ALA A 511 10.39 23.47 5.15
N LEU A 512 10.13 22.62 6.13
CA LEU A 512 8.85 22.50 6.80
C LEU A 512 8.68 23.48 7.99
N GLY A 513 9.73 24.24 8.35
CA GLY A 513 9.72 25.12 9.52
C GLY A 513 9.92 24.37 10.85
N GLY A 514 10.46 23.16 10.78
CA GLY A 514 10.86 22.35 11.92
C GLY A 514 12.17 22.81 12.55
N GLU A 515 12.56 22.16 13.63
CA GLU A 515 13.80 22.45 14.38
C GLU A 515 14.82 21.33 14.15
N ASN A 516 16.05 21.69 13.82
CA ASN A 516 17.17 20.76 13.75
C ASN A 516 18.09 20.96 14.95
N VAL A 517 18.20 19.96 15.80
CA VAL A 517 19.01 19.93 17.01
C VAL A 517 20.29 19.16 16.73
N ASP A 518 21.43 19.82 16.74
CA ASP A 518 22.74 19.21 16.55
C ASP A 518 23.21 18.56 17.85
N CYS A 519 22.92 17.29 18.02
CA CYS A 519 23.30 16.51 19.20
C CYS A 519 24.74 15.91 19.12
N SER A 520 25.48 16.26 18.09
CA SER A 520 26.93 16.01 18.01
C SER A 520 27.76 17.14 18.62
N ASP A 521 27.12 18.29 18.92
CA ASP A 521 27.70 19.45 19.57
C ASP A 521 26.86 19.82 20.83
N GLY A 522 27.42 19.57 22.00
CA GLY A 522 26.72 19.76 23.28
C GLY A 522 26.27 21.19 23.57
N ASP A 523 26.87 22.19 22.92
CA ASP A 523 26.45 23.58 23.07
C ASP A 523 25.16 23.86 22.27
N LYS A 524 24.90 23.08 21.23
CA LYS A 524 23.74 23.22 20.34
C LYS A 524 22.59 22.25 20.69
N GLY A 525 22.93 21.07 21.24
CA GLY A 525 21.91 20.08 21.52
C GLY A 525 22.37 19.04 22.54
N ARG A 526 22.23 19.36 23.83
CA ARG A 526 22.58 18.46 24.94
C ARG A 526 21.34 17.89 25.61
N ILE A 527 21.37 16.59 25.85
CA ILE A 527 20.40 15.89 26.68
C ILE A 527 21.13 15.32 27.89
N ASN A 528 20.85 15.88 29.06
CA ASN A 528 21.40 15.40 30.32
C ASN A 528 20.92 13.97 30.61
N PRO A 529 21.80 12.96 30.65
CA PRO A 529 21.37 11.60 30.98
C PRO A 529 20.85 11.47 32.42
N LEU A 530 21.25 12.35 33.33
CA LEU A 530 20.80 12.36 34.73
C LEU A 530 19.47 13.14 34.92
N HIS A 531 18.90 13.75 33.90
CA HIS A 531 17.57 14.33 33.96
C HIS A 531 16.55 13.21 34.18
N VAL A 532 15.85 13.22 35.33
CA VAL A 532 14.90 12.15 35.70
C VAL A 532 13.78 12.07 34.68
N ARG A 533 13.62 10.89 34.08
CA ARG A 533 12.64 10.62 33.04
C ARG A 533 11.36 10.08 33.67
N ILE A 534 10.28 10.84 33.52
CA ILE A 534 8.98 10.50 34.06
C ILE A 534 8.25 9.66 33.01
N THR A 535 8.02 8.39 33.30
CA THR A 535 7.24 7.49 32.46
C THR A 535 5.93 7.20 33.16
N VAL A 536 4.82 7.62 32.56
CA VAL A 536 3.47 7.34 33.06
C VAL A 536 3.12 5.88 32.73
N PRO A 537 2.93 4.98 33.70
CA PRO A 537 2.46 3.63 33.45
C PRO A 537 1.05 3.63 32.89
N GLU A 538 0.67 2.61 32.15
CA GLU A 538 -0.69 2.42 31.68
C GLU A 538 -1.61 1.98 32.82
N SER A 539 -2.81 2.55 32.87
CA SER A 539 -3.88 1.94 33.62
C SER A 539 -4.51 0.79 32.80
N GLU A 540 -4.93 -0.29 33.46
CA GLU A 540 -5.66 -1.41 32.82
C GLU A 540 -7.01 -0.97 32.21
N LYS A 541 -7.50 0.22 32.57
CA LYS A 541 -8.71 0.84 32.03
C LYS A 541 -8.35 1.97 31.08
N GLU A 542 -8.89 1.93 29.88
CA GLU A 542 -8.58 2.85 28.77
C GLU A 542 -8.77 4.35 29.11
N ASP A 543 -9.53 4.69 30.11
CA ASP A 543 -9.93 6.08 30.46
C ASP A 543 -9.35 6.60 31.79
N GLU A 544 -8.63 5.79 32.57
CA GLU A 544 -8.03 6.23 33.85
C GLU A 544 -6.56 6.63 33.68
N LYS A 545 -6.25 7.91 33.81
CA LYS A 545 -4.86 8.40 33.94
C LYS A 545 -4.39 8.10 35.38
N ILE A 546 -3.27 7.39 35.50
CA ILE A 546 -2.59 7.27 36.79
C ILE A 546 -2.10 8.66 37.18
N PRO A 547 -2.50 9.19 38.36
CA PRO A 547 -2.07 10.51 38.78
C PRO A 547 -0.55 10.55 38.99
N LEU A 548 0.06 11.69 38.70
CA LEU A 548 1.52 11.87 38.84
C LEU A 548 2.01 11.63 40.26
N SER A 549 1.15 11.84 41.28
CA SER A 549 1.42 11.55 42.67
C SER A 549 1.69 10.06 42.98
N GLU A 550 1.17 9.15 42.16
CA GLU A 550 1.37 7.71 42.33
C GLU A 550 2.60 7.17 41.59
N ILE A 551 3.17 7.97 40.68
CA ILE A 551 4.31 7.55 39.83
C ILE A 551 5.61 7.82 40.59
N LYS A 552 6.45 6.81 40.73
CA LYS A 552 7.78 6.86 41.33
C LYS A 552 8.86 6.77 40.27
N PRO A 553 9.35 7.87 39.67
CA PRO A 553 10.14 7.86 38.47
C PRO A 553 11.62 7.50 38.65
N LEU A 554 12.18 7.67 39.88
CA LEU A 554 13.63 7.47 40.09
C LEU A 554 14.09 6.04 39.83
N SER A 555 13.33 5.03 40.26
CA SER A 555 13.71 3.63 40.08
C SER A 555 13.74 3.22 38.58
N PRO A 556 12.73 3.52 37.73
CA PRO A 556 12.85 3.33 36.27
C PRO A 556 13.98 4.13 35.64
N HIS A 557 14.25 5.33 36.12
CA HIS A 557 15.33 6.17 35.62
C HIS A 557 16.72 5.60 35.94
N ILE A 558 16.96 5.11 37.15
CA ILE A 558 18.22 4.41 37.49
C ILE A 558 18.43 3.17 36.58
N ARG A 559 17.37 2.42 36.30
CA ARG A 559 17.45 1.31 35.33
C ARG A 559 17.82 1.77 33.92
N PHE A 560 17.31 2.90 33.48
CA PHE A 560 17.72 3.53 32.23
C PHE A 560 19.22 3.88 32.26
N LEU A 561 19.70 4.51 33.34
CA LEU A 561 21.11 4.88 33.47
C LEU A 561 22.06 3.66 33.44
N ARG A 562 21.66 2.54 34.02
CA ARG A 562 22.44 1.28 33.87
C ARG A 562 22.61 0.91 32.40
N VAL A 563 21.53 0.97 31.60
CA VAL A 563 21.61 0.65 30.15
C VAL A 563 22.43 1.70 29.40
N PHE A 564 22.33 2.97 29.76
CA PHE A 564 23.14 4.06 29.21
C PHE A 564 24.65 3.83 29.44
N PHE A 565 25.05 3.52 30.69
CA PHE A 565 26.44 3.23 31.00
C PHE A 565 26.93 1.91 30.36
N ASP A 566 26.06 0.91 30.21
CA ASP A 566 26.40 -0.32 29.48
C ASP A 566 26.64 -0.09 27.98
N ALA A 567 25.82 0.76 27.36
CA ALA A 567 26.02 1.18 25.97
C ALA A 567 27.37 1.89 25.79
N TYR A 568 27.72 2.74 26.74
CA TYR A 568 29.02 3.46 26.73
C TYR A 568 30.22 2.55 27.01
N LYS A 569 30.11 1.53 27.90
CA LYS A 569 31.20 0.57 28.20
C LYS A 569 31.61 -0.28 27.00
N GLY A 570 30.64 -0.69 26.17
CA GLY A 570 30.91 -1.70 25.13
C GLY A 570 31.26 -3.09 25.69
N ARG A 571 31.36 -4.09 24.81
CA ARG A 571 31.35 -5.53 25.11
C ARG A 571 32.49 -6.20 25.84
N ASN A 572 33.57 -5.51 26.22
CA ASN A 572 34.83 -6.16 26.64
C ASN A 572 35.00 -6.43 28.15
N GLY A 573 33.99 -6.31 28.99
CA GLY A 573 34.08 -6.56 30.44
C GLY A 573 33.68 -7.97 30.87
N LYS A 574 34.44 -8.61 31.78
CA LYS A 574 34.06 -9.88 32.43
C LYS A 574 32.82 -9.68 33.29
N LYS A 575 31.87 -10.64 33.26
CA LYS A 575 30.56 -10.56 33.91
C LYS A 575 30.61 -10.26 35.42
N ASP A 576 31.55 -10.82 36.12
CA ASP A 576 31.64 -10.71 37.59
C ASP A 576 32.08 -9.33 38.10
N ILE A 577 32.85 -8.59 37.29
CA ILE A 577 33.30 -7.23 37.60
C ILE A 577 32.15 -6.22 37.41
N ARG A 578 31.17 -6.53 36.52
CA ARG A 578 30.04 -5.65 36.21
C ARG A 578 29.11 -5.40 37.40
N ILE A 579 28.75 -6.44 38.12
CA ILE A 579 27.70 -6.34 39.19
C ILE A 579 28.18 -5.45 40.32
N LEU A 580 29.42 -5.55 40.75
CA LEU A 580 29.96 -4.69 41.83
C LEU A 580 30.07 -3.22 41.41
N HIS A 581 30.51 -2.94 40.19
CA HIS A 581 30.57 -1.58 39.66
C HIS A 581 29.19 -0.97 39.48
N ASP A 582 28.24 -1.74 38.99
CA ASP A 582 26.88 -1.27 38.79
C ASP A 582 26.19 -0.89 40.11
N ASN A 583 26.45 -1.66 41.18
CA ASN A 583 25.92 -1.34 42.51
C ASN A 583 26.58 -0.09 43.11
N LEU A 584 27.89 0.12 42.93
CA LEU A 584 28.58 1.31 43.41
C LEU A 584 28.17 2.59 42.66
N ILE A 585 27.97 2.46 41.33
CA ILE A 585 27.43 3.58 40.53
C ILE A 585 25.99 3.90 40.93
N GLU A 586 25.18 2.90 41.20
CA GLU A 586 23.80 3.09 41.67
C GLU A 586 23.79 3.80 43.03
N GLU A 587 24.58 3.35 43.99
CA GLU A 587 24.73 4.01 45.30
C GLU A 587 25.17 5.49 45.16
N ALA A 588 26.11 5.75 44.24
CA ALA A 588 26.57 7.11 43.96
C ALA A 588 25.47 7.96 43.35
N LEU A 589 24.66 7.39 42.43
CA LEU A 589 23.51 8.06 41.82
C LEU A 589 22.45 8.42 42.89
N GLU A 590 22.09 7.47 43.78
CA GLU A 590 21.14 7.69 44.84
C GLU A 590 21.60 8.85 45.78
N ARG A 591 22.87 8.83 46.19
CA ARG A 591 23.47 9.88 46.99
C ARG A 591 23.48 11.23 46.29
N THR A 592 23.78 11.25 44.98
CA THR A 592 23.80 12.46 44.16
C THR A 592 22.40 13.07 44.07
N TYR A 593 21.37 12.29 43.75
CA TYR A 593 19.98 12.78 43.71
C TYR A 593 19.49 13.27 45.08
N LYS A 594 19.84 12.55 46.14
CA LYS A 594 19.48 12.98 47.50
C LYS A 594 20.19 14.25 47.92
N ARG A 595 21.46 14.40 47.57
CA ARG A 595 22.25 15.61 47.93
C ARG A 595 21.79 16.85 47.16
N ILE A 596 21.50 16.74 45.90
CA ILE A 596 21.19 17.90 45.01
C ILE A 596 19.71 18.25 45.03
N MET A 597 18.85 17.26 44.85
CA MET A 597 17.41 17.47 44.71
C MET A 597 16.61 17.04 45.97
N ASN A 598 17.23 16.38 46.91
CA ASN A 598 16.56 15.79 48.08
C ASN A 598 15.44 14.78 47.69
N ILE A 599 15.61 14.04 46.58
CA ILE A 599 14.69 13.02 46.09
C ILE A 599 15.22 11.64 46.38
N ASP A 600 14.30 10.68 46.53
CA ASP A 600 14.55 9.27 46.72
C ASP A 600 13.57 8.39 45.93
N TYR A 601 13.61 7.07 46.10
CA TYR A 601 12.74 6.13 45.41
C TYR A 601 11.25 6.28 45.73
N GLN A 602 10.88 7.02 46.78
CA GLN A 602 9.50 7.26 47.16
C GLN A 602 8.96 8.61 46.66
N THR A 603 9.82 9.47 46.15
CA THR A 603 9.45 10.78 45.62
C THR A 603 8.55 10.64 44.40
N SER A 604 7.43 11.35 44.39
CA SER A 604 6.45 11.29 43.31
C SER A 604 6.89 12.08 42.07
N ALA A 605 6.33 11.74 40.95
CA ALA A 605 6.55 12.49 39.69
C ALA A 605 5.95 13.90 39.80
N GLU A 606 4.86 14.08 40.53
CA GLU A 606 4.24 15.37 40.79
C GLU A 606 5.19 16.30 41.55
N ASP A 607 5.79 15.81 42.64
CA ASP A 607 6.77 16.59 43.43
C ASP A 607 7.97 17.03 42.58
N ILE A 608 8.40 16.16 41.63
CA ILE A 608 9.54 16.48 40.75
C ILE A 608 9.15 17.55 39.73
N VAL A 609 7.99 17.43 39.09
CA VAL A 609 7.55 18.39 38.06
C VAL A 609 7.23 19.76 38.66
N GLU A 610 6.68 19.82 39.88
CA GLU A 610 6.30 21.07 40.50
C GLU A 610 7.48 21.85 41.08
N ASN A 611 8.51 21.16 41.56
CA ASN A 611 9.59 21.78 42.33
C ASN A 611 10.89 21.97 41.60
N PHE A 612 11.10 21.31 40.44
CA PHE A 612 12.40 21.32 39.77
C PHE A 612 12.28 21.70 38.28
N SER A 613 13.21 22.56 37.85
CA SER A 613 13.42 22.95 36.45
C SER A 613 14.55 22.13 35.82
N ASN A 614 14.79 22.29 34.52
CA ASN A 614 15.88 21.58 33.81
C ASN A 614 17.27 21.80 34.42
N ASP A 615 17.50 22.95 35.04
CA ASP A 615 18.79 23.35 35.60
C ASP A 615 19.00 22.84 37.05
N ASP A 616 18.00 22.26 37.68
CA ASP A 616 18.08 21.71 39.02
C ASP A 616 18.52 20.26 39.08
N TYR A 617 18.54 19.57 37.94
CA TYR A 617 18.97 18.18 37.87
C TYR A 617 20.50 18.04 37.98
N PRO A 618 20.99 16.98 38.66
CA PRO A 618 22.44 16.73 38.72
C PRO A 618 22.99 16.50 37.32
N ILE A 619 24.29 16.76 37.14
CA ILE A 619 25.03 16.50 35.94
C ILE A 619 26.14 15.45 36.21
N LEU A 620 26.78 14.92 35.16
CA LEU A 620 27.74 13.82 35.31
C LEU A 620 28.99 14.21 36.16
N SER A 621 29.36 15.50 36.23
CA SER A 621 30.39 15.97 37.15
C SER A 621 29.97 15.86 38.63
N ASP A 622 28.69 15.96 38.93
CA ASP A 622 28.20 15.79 40.30
C ASP A 622 28.33 14.31 40.74
N LEU A 623 27.97 13.40 39.84
CA LEU A 623 28.20 11.96 40.06
C LEU A 623 29.67 11.62 40.23
N TYR A 624 30.54 12.25 39.41
CA TYR A 624 31.98 12.05 39.47
C TYR A 624 32.56 12.49 40.81
N GLU A 625 32.16 13.64 41.34
CA GLU A 625 32.58 14.14 42.69
C GLU A 625 32.00 13.26 43.82
N GLU A 626 30.76 12.75 43.69
CA GLU A 626 30.21 11.82 44.69
C GLU A 626 30.97 10.52 44.77
N LEU A 627 31.37 9.94 43.60
CA LEU A 627 32.23 8.76 43.56
C LEU A 627 33.61 8.99 44.24
N LYS A 628 34.18 10.20 44.13
CA LYS A 628 35.40 10.57 44.83
C LYS A 628 35.16 10.65 46.34
N THR A 629 34.08 11.22 46.77
CA THR A 629 33.70 11.30 48.19
C THR A 629 33.56 9.89 48.80
N MET A 630 32.82 8.99 48.10
CA MET A 630 32.69 7.60 48.53
C MET A 630 34.05 6.84 48.57
N LYS A 631 34.94 7.17 47.67
CA LYS A 631 36.32 6.61 47.72
C LYS A 631 37.08 7.05 48.92
N ASN A 632 37.03 8.35 49.28
CA ASN A 632 37.68 8.89 50.47
C ASN A 632 37.06 8.28 51.75
N GLU A 633 35.75 8.14 51.83
CA GLU A 633 35.07 7.44 52.92
C GLU A 633 35.54 6.00 53.10
N SER A 634 35.79 5.30 51.98
CA SER A 634 36.27 3.92 51.98
C SER A 634 37.78 3.83 52.41
N GLU A 635 38.51 4.88 52.16
CA GLU A 635 39.91 5.03 52.62
C GLU A 635 39.96 5.22 54.14
N ASP A 636 39.12 6.07 54.66
CA ASP A 636 38.97 6.34 56.10
C ASP A 636 38.48 5.07 56.86
N ALA A 637 37.64 4.25 56.21
CA ALA A 637 37.14 2.98 56.73
C ALA A 637 38.10 1.80 56.55
N ASN A 638 39.29 1.98 55.92
CA ASN A 638 40.27 0.94 55.55
C ASN A 638 39.69 -0.20 54.66
N ASP A 639 38.65 0.07 53.87
CA ASP A 639 38.07 -0.88 52.88
C ASP A 639 38.84 -0.78 51.54
N THR A 640 39.92 -1.50 51.43
CA THR A 640 40.80 -1.50 50.27
C THR A 640 40.08 -2.02 49.01
N THR A 641 39.24 -3.02 49.15
CA THR A 641 38.50 -3.62 48.01
C THR A 641 37.48 -2.62 47.41
N ARG A 642 36.71 -1.97 48.28
CA ARG A 642 35.74 -0.95 47.84
C ARG A 642 36.46 0.25 47.20
N LYS A 643 37.56 0.72 47.81
CA LYS A 643 38.39 1.79 47.29
C LYS A 643 38.94 1.50 45.90
N GLU A 644 39.43 0.28 45.63
CA GLU A 644 39.89 -0.12 44.30
C GLU A 644 38.75 -0.08 43.28
N LYS A 645 37.62 -0.66 43.62
CA LYS A 645 36.43 -0.67 42.70
C LYS A 645 35.89 0.74 42.45
N LEU A 646 35.82 1.59 43.43
CA LEU A 646 35.48 3.00 43.26
C LEU A 646 36.47 3.73 42.36
N SER A 647 37.77 3.41 42.45
CA SER A 647 38.78 3.97 41.53
C SER A 647 38.52 3.55 40.07
N GLU A 648 38.09 2.31 39.84
CA GLU A 648 37.69 1.84 38.51
C GLU A 648 36.44 2.55 38.02
N CYS A 649 35.43 2.75 38.89
CA CYS A 649 34.19 3.54 38.55
C CYS A 649 34.55 5.01 38.22
N ILE A 650 35.40 5.65 39.00
CA ILE A 650 35.88 7.02 38.75
C ILE A 650 36.58 7.11 37.39
N ALA A 651 37.47 6.16 37.08
CA ALA A 651 38.17 6.10 35.80
C ALA A 651 37.20 5.93 34.63
N PHE A 652 36.11 5.16 34.83
CA PHE A 652 35.06 4.94 33.84
C PHE A 652 34.21 6.18 33.59
N ILE A 653 33.79 6.90 34.63
CA ILE A 653 32.93 8.08 34.51
C ILE A 653 33.73 9.33 34.08
N ARG A 654 35.06 9.37 34.33
CA ARG A 654 35.91 10.53 34.04
C ARG A 654 35.78 11.08 32.60
N PRO A 655 35.83 10.27 31.53
CA PRO A 655 35.65 10.79 30.16
C PRO A 655 34.34 11.51 29.95
N LEU A 656 33.23 11.00 30.54
CA LEU A 656 31.88 11.55 30.45
C LEU A 656 31.69 12.83 31.30
N ALA A 657 32.40 12.98 32.42
CA ALA A 657 32.23 14.07 33.36
C ALA A 657 33.20 15.26 33.15
N VAL A 658 34.46 14.98 32.86
CA VAL A 658 35.53 16.00 32.75
C VAL A 658 36.48 15.76 31.57
N GLY A 659 36.24 14.73 30.77
CA GLY A 659 37.07 14.36 29.63
C GLY A 659 36.50 14.81 28.29
N ALA A 660 36.91 14.13 27.21
CA ALA A 660 36.55 14.51 25.84
C ALA A 660 35.03 14.40 25.55
N ASP A 661 34.34 13.44 26.17
CA ASP A 661 32.95 13.16 25.92
C ASP A 661 31.99 14.02 26.81
N ALA A 662 32.60 14.81 27.74
CA ALA A 662 31.83 15.67 28.64
C ALA A 662 31.00 16.74 27.91
N ILE A 663 31.48 17.21 26.76
CA ILE A 663 30.76 18.20 25.94
C ILE A 663 29.39 17.68 25.54
N LEU A 664 29.22 16.38 25.28
CA LEU A 664 27.98 15.78 24.83
C LEU A 664 27.02 15.46 25.98
N PHE A 665 27.54 15.04 27.14
CA PHE A 665 26.72 14.45 28.20
C PHE A 665 26.72 15.20 29.52
N ASN A 666 27.76 16.01 29.80
CA ASN A 666 27.89 16.72 31.07
C ASN A 666 27.38 18.14 30.98
N GLY A 667 26.20 18.38 31.52
CA GLY A 667 25.51 19.65 31.56
C GLY A 667 24.00 19.48 31.48
N HIS A 668 23.27 20.54 31.73
CA HIS A 668 21.81 20.51 31.72
C HIS A 668 21.25 20.39 30.30
N THR A 669 20.03 19.85 30.20
CA THR A 669 19.31 19.72 28.92
C THR A 669 18.97 21.10 28.38
N ASN A 670 19.45 21.43 27.17
CA ASN A 670 19.27 22.74 26.53
C ASN A 670 18.36 22.69 25.28
N ILE A 671 17.60 21.62 25.10
CA ILE A 671 16.72 21.39 23.96
C ILE A 671 15.30 21.84 24.26
N ASN A 672 14.70 22.54 23.30
CA ASN A 672 13.29 22.91 23.36
C ASN A 672 12.48 22.00 22.41
N LEU A 673 11.39 21.39 22.92
CA LEU A 673 10.55 20.44 22.16
C LEU A 673 9.20 21.06 21.73
N ASN A 674 9.08 22.37 21.64
CA ASN A 674 7.82 23.05 21.29
C ASN A 674 7.47 22.96 19.80
N ASN A 675 8.41 22.58 18.92
CA ASN A 675 8.15 22.45 17.50
C ASN A 675 7.52 21.07 17.19
N PRO A 676 6.49 20.99 16.35
CA PRO A 676 5.88 19.71 15.97
C PRO A 676 6.77 18.81 15.12
N LEU A 677 7.88 19.32 14.56
CA LEU A 677 8.86 18.55 13.80
C LEU A 677 10.27 18.86 14.31
N ILE A 678 10.91 17.88 14.92
CA ILE A 678 12.26 18.00 15.46
C ILE A 678 13.15 16.92 14.88
N ASN A 679 14.26 17.34 14.28
CA ASN A 679 15.31 16.44 13.80
C ASN A 679 16.52 16.48 14.74
N PHE A 680 16.89 15.34 15.33
CA PHE A 680 18.08 15.17 16.14
C PHE A 680 19.23 14.70 15.24
N ASP A 681 20.10 15.62 14.91
CA ASP A 681 21.26 15.39 14.04
C ASP A 681 22.45 14.86 14.88
N ILE A 682 22.87 13.64 14.63
CA ILE A 682 24.03 12.99 15.24
C ILE A 682 25.09 12.61 14.22
N SER A 683 25.02 13.14 13.01
CA SER A 683 25.93 12.84 11.90
C SER A 683 27.39 13.17 12.21
N GLY A 684 27.64 14.21 13.01
CA GLY A 684 28.98 14.57 13.45
C GLY A 684 29.68 13.53 14.35
N LEU A 685 28.93 12.51 14.82
CA LEU A 685 29.48 11.42 15.62
C LEU A 685 29.88 10.17 14.78
N GLN A 686 29.73 10.23 13.46
CA GLN A 686 30.03 9.11 12.53
C GLN A 686 31.54 8.76 12.40
N ASP A 687 32.43 9.39 13.15
CA ASP A 687 33.86 9.13 12.98
C ASP A 687 34.24 7.67 13.21
N ASN A 688 34.81 7.11 12.18
CA ASN A 688 35.77 6.01 11.92
C ASN A 688 35.79 4.74 12.79
N THR A 689 35.05 4.64 13.85
CA THR A 689 35.13 3.47 14.74
C THR A 689 33.77 3.20 15.33
N GLY A 690 32.85 2.50 14.70
CA GLY A 690 31.60 1.93 15.25
C GLY A 690 31.30 2.46 16.66
N SER A 691 31.14 3.77 16.79
CA SER A 691 31.53 4.45 18.01
C SER A 691 30.49 4.19 19.08
N ARG A 692 30.95 3.70 20.22
CA ARG A 692 30.17 3.58 21.46
C ARG A 692 29.42 4.88 21.77
N ILE A 693 29.98 6.02 21.41
CA ILE A 693 29.41 7.36 21.60
C ILE A 693 28.18 7.53 20.76
N LEU A 694 28.22 7.19 19.46
CA LEU A 694 27.06 7.25 18.56
C LEU A 694 25.88 6.42 19.11
N LEU A 695 26.16 5.18 19.51
CA LEU A 695 25.12 4.29 20.06
C LEU A 695 24.57 4.84 21.39
N THR A 696 25.45 5.34 22.26
CA THR A 696 25.04 5.91 23.56
C THR A 696 24.19 7.15 23.38
N GLN A 697 24.56 8.04 22.45
CA GLN A 697 23.82 9.26 22.17
C GLN A 697 22.48 8.93 21.49
N TYR A 698 22.46 8.00 20.54
CA TYR A 698 21.23 7.53 19.93
C TYR A 698 20.25 7.00 20.98
N PHE A 699 20.71 6.16 21.90
CA PHE A 699 19.90 5.62 22.98
C PHE A 699 19.42 6.72 23.96
N ASN A 700 20.27 7.70 24.27
CA ASN A 700 19.93 8.84 25.11
C ASN A 700 18.81 9.66 24.47
N ILE A 701 18.94 10.00 23.20
CA ILE A 701 17.93 10.74 22.42
C ILE A 701 16.61 9.95 22.33
N LEU A 702 16.66 8.69 21.94
CA LEU A 702 15.46 7.86 21.80
C LEU A 702 14.69 7.76 23.14
N SER A 703 15.42 7.54 24.23
CA SER A 703 14.80 7.47 25.55
C SER A 703 14.22 8.83 25.99
N PHE A 704 14.85 9.94 25.63
CA PHE A 704 14.35 11.29 25.90
C PHE A 704 13.07 11.58 25.11
N ILE A 705 13.09 11.32 23.79
CA ILE A 705 11.89 11.46 22.96
C ILE A 705 10.76 10.62 23.52
N TRP A 706 11.04 9.33 23.85
CA TRP A 706 10.04 8.42 24.38
C TRP A 706 9.35 8.96 25.65
N THR A 707 10.11 9.54 26.55
CA THR A 707 9.58 10.13 27.78
C THR A 707 8.64 11.31 27.48
N GLN A 708 9.00 12.16 26.51
CA GLN A 708 8.16 13.29 26.10
C GLN A 708 6.90 12.82 25.38
N VAL A 709 7.01 11.78 24.54
CA VAL A 709 5.86 11.18 23.85
C VAL A 709 4.80 10.68 24.83
N ILE A 710 5.22 10.09 25.94
CA ILE A 710 4.30 9.55 26.96
C ILE A 710 3.71 10.65 27.84
N SER A 711 4.49 11.68 28.16
CA SER A 711 4.09 12.74 29.10
C SER A 711 3.08 13.72 28.51
N ASP A 712 3.06 13.89 27.20
CA ASP A 712 2.22 14.87 26.51
C ASP A 712 0.81 14.33 26.16
N SER A 713 -0.07 15.22 25.69
CA SER A 713 -1.49 14.88 25.48
C SER A 713 -1.66 13.66 24.55
N ARG A 714 -2.53 12.72 24.92
CA ARG A 714 -2.90 11.54 24.13
C ARG A 714 -3.67 11.89 22.85
N ASP A 715 -4.07 13.14 22.67
CA ASP A 715 -4.91 13.58 21.55
C ASP A 715 -4.12 13.87 20.26
N ILE A 716 -2.80 13.96 20.34
CA ILE A 716 -1.93 14.25 19.19
C ILE A 716 -1.19 12.99 18.79
N ARG A 717 -1.27 12.63 17.50
CA ARG A 717 -0.49 11.54 16.93
C ARG A 717 0.99 11.88 16.91
N LYS A 718 1.81 10.92 17.30
CA LYS A 718 3.25 11.09 17.41
C LYS A 718 3.97 10.03 16.61
N GLN A 719 5.07 10.43 15.98
CA GLN A 719 5.86 9.55 15.12
C GLN A 719 7.36 9.75 15.40
N ILE A 720 8.06 8.65 15.58
CA ILE A 720 9.52 8.64 15.69
C ILE A 720 10.09 7.98 14.43
N TYR A 721 11.05 8.63 13.80
CA TYR A 721 11.78 8.13 12.64
C TYR A 721 13.22 7.86 13.02
N ALA A 722 13.69 6.65 12.74
CA ALA A 722 15.06 6.24 12.96
C ALA A 722 15.69 5.91 11.62
N ASP A 723 16.48 6.83 11.09
CA ASP A 723 17.21 6.61 9.84
C ASP A 723 18.46 5.75 10.09
N GLU A 724 18.88 4.99 9.08
CA GLU A 724 20.05 4.09 9.11
C GLU A 724 20.11 3.17 10.35
N TYR A 725 18.95 2.68 10.78
CA TYR A 725 18.84 1.77 11.93
C TYR A 725 19.72 0.52 11.78
N GLY A 726 20.09 0.18 10.54
CA GLY A 726 21.02 -0.91 10.20
C GLY A 726 22.45 -0.73 10.70
N ILE A 727 22.90 0.49 10.96
CA ILE A 727 24.23 0.76 11.55
C ILE A 727 24.36 0.08 12.92
N PHE A 728 23.23 -0.05 13.61
CA PHE A 728 23.14 -0.69 14.91
C PHE A 728 22.96 -2.22 14.84
N SER A 729 22.78 -2.80 13.62
CA SER A 729 22.54 -4.23 13.39
C SER A 729 23.80 -5.12 13.39
N GLY A 730 25.01 -4.55 13.57
CA GLY A 730 26.24 -5.28 13.78
C GLY A 730 26.21 -6.15 15.06
N HIS A 731 27.34 -6.59 15.58
CA HIS A 731 27.44 -7.48 16.76
C HIS A 731 26.74 -6.96 18.04
N THR A 732 26.35 -5.70 18.10
CA THR A 732 25.58 -5.05 19.18
C THR A 732 24.08 -5.24 19.08
N TRP A 733 23.54 -5.68 17.92
CA TRP A 733 22.09 -5.83 17.70
C TRP A 733 21.43 -6.82 18.66
N ARG A 734 22.08 -7.91 19.00
CA ARG A 734 21.51 -8.87 19.96
C ARG A 734 21.27 -8.25 21.33
N GLU A 735 22.16 -7.44 21.83
CA GLU A 735 22.04 -6.78 23.15
C GLU A 735 21.09 -5.58 23.11
N PHE A 736 21.08 -4.83 22.01
CA PHE A 736 20.12 -3.75 21.79
C PHE A 736 18.72 -4.33 21.48
N SER A 737 18.62 -5.35 20.65
CA SER A 737 17.39 -6.11 20.42
C SER A 737 16.92 -6.85 21.69
N ASP A 738 17.83 -7.33 22.53
CA ASP A 738 17.49 -7.93 23.81
C ASP A 738 17.21 -6.86 24.88
N ALA A 739 17.81 -5.67 24.81
CA ALA A 739 17.40 -4.50 25.60
C ALA A 739 16.08 -3.90 25.09
N ILE A 740 15.84 -3.85 23.79
CA ILE A 740 14.54 -3.53 23.20
C ILE A 740 13.55 -4.68 23.42
N LYS A 741 13.94 -5.96 23.34
CA LYS A 741 13.08 -7.12 23.67
C LYS A 741 12.85 -7.25 25.16
N THR A 742 13.78 -6.88 26.00
CA THR A 742 13.62 -6.81 27.46
C THR A 742 12.82 -5.56 27.84
N LYS A 743 13.01 -4.45 27.15
CA LYS A 743 12.05 -3.33 27.15
C LYS A 743 10.76 -3.69 26.41
N ASN A 744 10.78 -4.51 25.35
CA ASN A 744 9.55 -5.04 24.73
C ASN A 744 8.83 -6.09 25.56
N ARG A 745 9.43 -6.75 26.52
CA ARG A 745 8.68 -7.40 27.62
C ARG A 745 8.09 -6.38 28.58
N PHE A 746 8.73 -5.27 28.81
CA PHE A 746 8.15 -4.09 29.45
C PHE A 746 7.31 -3.25 28.49
N CYS A 747 7.62 -3.19 27.19
CA CYS A 747 6.85 -2.51 26.14
C CYS A 747 5.72 -3.36 25.56
N ASN A 748 5.66 -4.69 25.66
CA ASN A 748 4.44 -5.45 25.34
C ASN A 748 3.27 -5.14 26.29
N GLY A 749 3.55 -4.63 27.47
CA GLY A 749 2.58 -3.91 28.29
C GLY A 749 2.35 -2.47 27.82
N TYR A 750 3.37 -1.73 27.42
CA TYR A 750 3.33 -0.33 27.05
C TYR A 750 2.84 -0.04 25.62
N PHE A 751 3.14 -0.89 24.62
CA PHE A 751 2.65 -0.75 23.25
C PHE A 751 1.14 -1.06 23.12
N LYS A 752 0.55 -1.77 24.04
CA LYS A 752 -0.90 -2.02 24.04
C LYS A 752 -1.75 -0.81 24.32
N ALA A 753 -1.21 0.20 24.99
CA ALA A 753 -1.96 1.40 25.41
C ALA A 753 -1.70 2.62 24.55
N ASP A 754 -0.56 2.73 23.91
CA ASP A 754 -0.26 3.94 23.16
C ASP A 754 -0.75 3.86 21.71
N ARG A 755 -2.04 4.10 21.56
CA ARG A 755 -2.74 4.19 20.26
C ARG A 755 -2.25 5.34 19.38
N LEU A 756 -1.28 6.14 19.83
CA LEU A 756 -0.95 7.42 19.23
C LEU A 756 0.52 7.59 18.84
N ALA A 757 1.39 6.62 19.11
CA ALA A 757 2.79 6.68 18.71
C ALA A 757 3.15 5.51 17.80
N SER A 758 3.88 5.77 16.73
CA SER A 758 4.46 4.76 15.86
C SER A 758 5.95 5.04 15.62
N PHE A 759 6.68 4.00 15.27
CA PHE A 759 8.10 4.04 15.03
C PHE A 759 8.39 3.56 13.61
N VAL A 760 9.13 4.36 12.83
CA VAL A 760 9.63 3.97 11.50
C VAL A 760 11.14 3.80 11.58
N GLY A 761 11.61 2.58 11.37
CA GLY A 761 13.03 2.25 11.39
C GLY A 761 13.55 1.85 10.03
N TYR A 762 14.71 2.33 9.66
CA TYR A 762 15.46 1.88 8.50
C TYR A 762 16.41 0.76 8.87
N SER A 763 16.44 -0.32 8.11
CA SER A 763 17.47 -1.35 8.21
C SER A 763 18.07 -1.61 6.85
N ILE A 764 19.38 -1.43 6.73
CA ILE A 764 20.16 -1.92 5.60
C ILE A 764 20.79 -3.24 6.02
N THR A 765 20.39 -4.32 5.41
CA THR A 765 21.10 -5.58 5.53
C THR A 765 22.14 -5.72 4.43
N LYS A 766 23.43 -5.78 4.81
CA LYS A 766 24.40 -6.53 4.02
C LYS A 766 24.06 -8.01 4.21
N TYR A 767 23.64 -8.66 3.15
CA TYR A 767 23.36 -10.08 3.12
C TYR A 767 24.59 -10.90 3.52
N THR A 768 24.48 -11.69 4.56
CA THR A 768 25.21 -12.94 4.72
C THR A 768 24.24 -14.09 4.46
N LYS A 769 24.66 -15.02 3.59
CA LYS A 769 23.88 -16.17 3.13
C LYS A 769 23.26 -16.97 4.26
N GLY A 770 21.99 -17.24 4.17
CA GLY A 770 21.31 -18.38 4.79
C GLY A 770 20.38 -18.04 5.97
N THR A 771 19.21 -17.51 5.70
CA THR A 771 17.97 -17.73 6.50
C THR A 771 16.75 -17.30 5.67
N GLU A 772 15.70 -18.12 5.70
CA GLU A 772 14.45 -17.90 4.99
C GLU A 772 13.70 -16.67 5.50
N PHE A 773 13.04 -15.93 4.61
CA PHE A 773 12.58 -14.57 4.83
C PHE A 773 11.08 -14.41 4.66
N PHE A 774 10.50 -13.65 5.55
CA PHE A 774 9.26 -12.91 5.33
C PHE A 774 9.52 -11.80 4.29
N ARG A 775 8.94 -11.93 3.11
CA ARG A 775 8.79 -10.85 2.14
C ARG A 775 7.54 -10.03 2.50
N ALA A 776 7.73 -8.90 3.17
CA ALA A 776 6.77 -7.83 3.04
C ALA A 776 7.02 -7.17 1.67
N ARG A 777 6.17 -7.45 0.68
CA ARG A 777 6.17 -6.75 -0.60
C ARG A 777 5.58 -5.36 -0.37
N ILE A 778 6.43 -4.38 -0.25
CA ILE A 778 6.09 -2.99 -0.50
C ILE A 778 7.09 -2.52 -1.53
N CYS A 779 6.59 -2.24 -2.74
CA CYS A 779 7.24 -1.63 -3.90
C CYS A 779 8.66 -2.13 -4.28
N ASP A 780 8.73 -2.93 -5.33
CA ASP A 780 9.81 -2.88 -6.31
C ASP A 780 9.50 -1.82 -7.36
#